data_0a4adf049030b4f592b554deea4dd3f3
#
_entry.id   0a4adf049030b4f592b554deea4dd3f3
#
_cell.length_a   1.000
_cell.length_b   1.000
_cell.length_c   1.000
_cell.angle_alpha   90.00
_cell.angle_beta   90.00
_cell.angle_gamma   90.00
#
_symmetry.space_group_name_H-M   'P 1'
#
loop_
_entity.id
_entity.type
_entity.pdbx_description
1 polymer ?
#
loop_
_entity_poly.entity_id
_entity_poly.type
_entity_poly.pdbx_seq_one_letter_code
_entity_poly.pdbx_strand_id
1 'polypeptide(L)'
;MSDQPVTLANCEDEPIHVPGAIQPHGALIALDEQGRVLGFSDNLGTLLGIAPPLGEPLAEACVGPGVLAMLADGLAEQGPWVNSVEARINRRCFDVIGHSHDGVRYLEFERRAAGTASFTTFALNAQRLVSQLQLRNDVESLLISVTEEVRRMTGYDRVMAYRFNEDESGEVVAESRREDLESYLGQRYPASDIPAQARRLYLQNPVRLIGDAAYQPVAVHPTLNPGSGKPFDLSFSTLRSVSPIHCEYLANMGVRASMSISIVVGGRLWGLFSCHHMSPKVVPYPIRMSFQVFSQVCSAMVERLEQSRTSELLRQASERQQALLRRTRDSDDLLSALARPDANVADLLPCDGAVVMLGGRASSIGGDFEDLAVSIVAQLQQNDELDLFHSDRRLDLPEGLHDPRYCGVMAIRFHRQESGWIVWLRLEQVHRIRWGGKPEKIVKTGPSGARLTPRGSFEAWEEVVRGRSMPWTGIDLSVADKLRTELVELCLNRAGEIDRMRQRLIAVLGHDLRNPLQSISMAAAMLSSSDVRNAELRQHITYSSSRMERLISQILEMSRLQSGAGMTVKPVAAELSRLVRDIVQETDVAYPGLSIETAIEEDVQAQVDPDRYLQVVANLLSNARHHGRPGRPVLVELRRQGELARLSILNEAEALDEARLGNLFEPFKQDAGGRGRNKSGLGIGLYISQAIVNAHGGRIEVEQADGIISFSVLVPLMPTP
;
A
#
# COMPACT_ATOMS: atom_id res chain seq x y z
N MET A 1 29.50 28.76 -29.18
CA MET A 1 28.05 28.98 -28.98
C MET A 1 27.38 28.69 -30.32
N SER A 2 26.39 27.84 -30.39
CA SER A 2 25.59 27.71 -31.62
C SER A 2 24.86 29.04 -31.80
N ASP A 3 25.03 29.67 -32.98
CA ASP A 3 24.37 30.93 -33.35
C ASP A 3 22.84 30.82 -33.51
N GLN A 4 22.24 29.70 -33.08
CA GLN A 4 20.79 29.50 -33.10
C GLN A 4 20.15 30.11 -31.86
N PRO A 5 19.19 31.02 -32.02
CA PRO A 5 18.45 31.56 -30.89
C PRO A 5 17.72 30.46 -30.15
N VAL A 6 17.73 30.51 -28.82
CA VAL A 6 17.00 29.56 -27.97
C VAL A 6 15.50 29.70 -28.23
N THR A 7 14.89 28.62 -28.72
CA THR A 7 13.46 28.53 -29.07
C THR A 7 12.74 27.59 -28.10
N LEU A 8 11.41 27.47 -28.18
CA LEU A 8 10.62 26.49 -27.42
C LEU A 8 11.06 25.05 -27.67
N ALA A 9 11.56 24.77 -28.88
CA ALA A 9 11.95 23.41 -29.25
C ALA A 9 13.36 23.03 -28.80
N ASN A 10 14.25 23.98 -28.55
CA ASN A 10 15.65 23.73 -28.19
C ASN A 10 16.08 24.28 -26.80
N CYS A 11 15.15 24.80 -26.02
CA CYS A 11 15.44 25.32 -24.67
C CYS A 11 15.95 24.22 -23.73
N GLU A 12 15.55 22.98 -23.93
CA GLU A 12 16.01 21.81 -23.18
C GLU A 12 17.39 21.31 -23.64
N ASP A 13 17.84 21.74 -24.83
CA ASP A 13 19.12 21.38 -25.45
C ASP A 13 20.20 22.46 -25.21
N GLU A 14 19.90 23.56 -24.53
CA GLU A 14 20.89 24.59 -24.19
C GLU A 14 22.04 23.94 -23.40
N PRO A 15 23.29 23.98 -23.90
CA PRO A 15 24.42 23.33 -23.23
C PRO A 15 24.91 24.19 -22.07
N ILE A 16 24.09 24.34 -21.02
CA ILE A 16 24.37 25.20 -19.86
C ILE A 16 25.59 24.77 -19.03
N HIS A 17 26.16 23.59 -19.31
CA HIS A 17 27.39 23.08 -18.70
C HIS A 17 28.67 23.62 -19.39
N VAL A 18 28.58 24.11 -20.62
CA VAL A 18 29.70 24.67 -21.39
C VAL A 18 29.44 26.12 -21.82
N PRO A 19 29.18 27.06 -20.88
CA PRO A 19 28.80 28.44 -21.21
C PRO A 19 29.94 29.26 -21.81
N GLY A 20 31.19 28.76 -21.79
CA GLY A 20 32.38 29.48 -22.25
C GLY A 20 32.75 30.70 -21.39
N ALA A 21 32.10 30.87 -20.24
CA ALA A 21 32.28 32.03 -19.38
C ALA A 21 32.02 31.68 -17.89
N ILE A 22 32.51 32.56 -17.00
CA ILE A 22 32.32 32.49 -15.55
C ILE A 22 31.65 33.72 -14.99
N GLN A 23 31.19 33.67 -13.75
CA GLN A 23 30.74 34.84 -12.98
C GLN A 23 31.93 35.68 -12.51
N PRO A 24 31.82 37.04 -12.44
CA PRO A 24 32.94 37.96 -12.22
C PRO A 24 33.47 38.01 -10.79
N HIS A 25 32.79 37.38 -9.81
CA HIS A 25 33.23 37.38 -8.41
C HIS A 25 34.43 36.48 -8.14
N GLY A 26 34.86 35.68 -9.12
CA GLY A 26 36.04 34.85 -9.07
C GLY A 26 36.78 34.80 -10.40
N ALA A 27 37.90 34.07 -10.45
CA ALA A 27 38.67 33.80 -11.66
C ALA A 27 38.96 32.30 -11.78
N LEU A 28 39.22 31.79 -13.00
CA LEU A 28 39.40 30.38 -13.28
C LEU A 28 40.68 30.15 -14.09
N ILE A 29 41.41 29.09 -13.75
CA ILE A 29 42.50 28.49 -14.55
C ILE A 29 42.15 27.05 -14.84
N ALA A 30 42.23 26.64 -16.12
CA ALA A 30 42.09 25.26 -16.55
C ALA A 30 43.49 24.66 -16.89
N LEU A 31 43.77 23.47 -16.40
CA LEU A 31 45.06 22.78 -16.52
C LEU A 31 44.85 21.38 -17.12
N ASP A 32 45.88 20.88 -17.82
CA ASP A 32 45.93 19.48 -18.22
C ASP A 32 46.33 18.56 -17.04
N GLU A 33 46.38 17.26 -17.32
CA GLU A 33 46.82 16.24 -16.35
C GLU A 33 48.27 16.41 -15.87
N GLN A 34 49.08 17.15 -16.63
CA GLN A 34 50.49 17.47 -16.30
C GLN A 34 50.61 18.83 -15.58
N GLY A 35 49.52 19.52 -15.29
CA GLY A 35 49.52 20.82 -14.66
C GLY A 35 49.87 22.00 -15.60
N ARG A 36 49.79 21.80 -16.93
CA ARG A 36 50.03 22.85 -17.93
C ARG A 36 48.77 23.67 -18.14
N VAL A 37 48.90 24.93 -18.32
CA VAL A 37 47.78 25.87 -18.51
C VAL A 37 47.11 25.65 -19.86
N LEU A 38 45.89 25.19 -19.88
CA LEU A 38 45.04 25.03 -21.05
C LEU A 38 44.24 26.29 -21.37
N GLY A 39 43.84 27.02 -20.32
CA GLY A 39 43.05 28.25 -20.49
C GLY A 39 42.81 28.95 -19.15
N PHE A 40 42.27 30.16 -19.22
CA PHE A 40 41.95 30.95 -18.02
C PHE A 40 40.90 32.03 -18.33
N SER A 41 40.29 32.60 -17.29
CA SER A 41 39.28 33.63 -17.41
C SER A 41 39.92 35.02 -17.64
N ASP A 42 39.30 35.88 -18.47
CA ASP A 42 39.79 37.21 -18.85
C ASP A 42 40.11 38.10 -17.65
N ASN A 43 39.42 37.96 -16.54
CA ASN A 43 39.60 38.77 -15.35
C ASN A 43 40.77 38.32 -14.46
N LEU A 44 41.51 37.27 -14.84
CA LEU A 44 42.61 36.72 -14.03
C LEU A 44 43.67 37.76 -13.70
N GLY A 45 44.09 38.54 -14.70
CA GLY A 45 45.04 39.62 -14.51
C GLY A 45 44.56 40.74 -13.58
N THR A 46 43.27 41.11 -13.68
CA THR A 46 42.67 42.14 -12.82
C THR A 46 42.45 41.68 -11.38
N LEU A 47 42.01 40.42 -11.22
CA LEU A 47 41.65 39.87 -9.91
C LEU A 47 42.89 39.43 -9.12
N LEU A 48 43.78 38.64 -9.76
CA LEU A 48 44.95 38.04 -9.12
C LEU A 48 46.27 38.83 -9.41
N GLY A 49 46.32 39.60 -10.49
CA GLY A 49 47.54 40.28 -10.96
C GLY A 49 48.56 39.31 -11.61
N ILE A 50 48.09 38.22 -12.21
CA ILE A 50 48.89 37.19 -12.86
C ILE A 50 48.42 36.97 -14.30
N ALA A 51 49.35 36.49 -15.16
CA ALA A 51 49.08 36.09 -16.55
C ALA A 51 49.93 34.85 -16.88
N PRO A 52 49.49 33.64 -16.52
CA PRO A 52 50.25 32.43 -16.77
C PRO A 52 50.30 32.14 -18.28
N PRO A 53 51.45 31.75 -18.83
CA PRO A 53 51.55 31.42 -20.25
C PRO A 53 50.81 30.13 -20.56
N LEU A 54 50.10 30.10 -21.70
CA LEU A 54 49.40 28.92 -22.21
C LEU A 54 50.40 27.81 -22.60
N GLY A 55 50.07 26.56 -22.31
CA GLY A 55 50.89 25.40 -22.64
C GLY A 55 52.03 25.12 -21.68
N GLU A 56 52.32 26.05 -20.75
CA GLU A 56 53.40 25.87 -19.76
C GLU A 56 52.86 25.41 -18.40
N PRO A 57 53.70 24.75 -17.57
CA PRO A 57 53.33 24.44 -16.20
C PRO A 57 53.00 25.67 -15.36
N LEU A 58 51.98 25.58 -14.52
CA LEU A 58 51.57 26.67 -13.63
C LEU A 58 52.69 26.96 -12.62
N ALA A 59 53.31 28.16 -12.67
CA ALA A 59 54.45 28.52 -11.83
C ALA A 59 54.02 28.83 -10.39
N GLU A 60 54.83 28.47 -9.39
CA GLU A 60 54.62 28.81 -7.98
C GLU A 60 54.49 30.29 -7.71
N ALA A 61 55.29 31.06 -8.41
CA ALA A 61 55.26 32.54 -8.34
C ALA A 61 53.88 33.17 -8.66
N CYS A 62 53.05 32.44 -9.43
CA CYS A 62 51.69 32.89 -9.79
C CYS A 62 50.67 32.61 -8.69
N VAL A 63 50.73 31.48 -8.02
CA VAL A 63 49.61 30.99 -7.15
C VAL A 63 50.05 30.67 -5.72
N GLY A 64 51.37 30.57 -5.46
CA GLY A 64 51.92 30.23 -4.18
C GLY A 64 52.03 28.71 -3.90
N PRO A 65 52.87 28.32 -2.87
CA PRO A 65 53.20 26.94 -2.63
C PRO A 65 52.03 26.08 -2.18
N GLY A 66 51.08 26.62 -1.42
CA GLY A 66 49.91 25.87 -0.94
C GLY A 66 48.98 25.41 -2.08
N VAL A 67 48.83 26.27 -3.13
CA VAL A 67 48.00 25.87 -4.31
C VAL A 67 48.70 24.78 -5.13
N LEU A 68 50.02 24.87 -5.29
CA LEU A 68 50.81 23.83 -6.00
C LEU A 68 50.81 22.51 -5.25
N ALA A 69 50.94 22.56 -3.90
CA ALA A 69 50.82 21.37 -3.09
C ALA A 69 49.46 20.70 -3.25
N MET A 70 48.35 21.46 -3.16
CA MET A 70 46.97 20.95 -3.42
C MET A 70 46.85 20.37 -4.83
N LEU A 71 47.43 21.04 -5.85
CA LEU A 71 47.43 20.54 -7.22
C LEU A 71 48.23 19.23 -7.36
N ALA A 72 49.41 19.10 -6.69
CA ALA A 72 50.25 17.92 -6.71
C ALA A 72 49.50 16.74 -6.07
N ASP A 73 48.83 16.93 -4.95
CA ASP A 73 47.94 15.93 -4.34
C ASP A 73 46.88 15.44 -5.31
N GLY A 74 46.21 16.38 -5.99
CA GLY A 74 45.21 16.06 -7.02
C GLY A 74 45.77 15.39 -8.26
N LEU A 75 47.07 15.63 -8.60
CA LEU A 75 47.77 14.91 -9.69
C LEU A 75 48.08 13.46 -9.32
N ALA A 76 48.22 13.14 -8.03
CA ALA A 76 48.48 11.79 -7.55
C ALA A 76 47.20 10.94 -7.43
N GLU A 77 46.02 11.55 -7.35
CA GLU A 77 44.74 10.86 -7.23
C GLU A 77 44.22 10.42 -8.63
N GLN A 78 43.88 9.13 -8.75
CA GLN A 78 43.17 8.59 -9.90
C GLN A 78 41.65 8.69 -9.66
N GLY A 79 41.01 9.72 -10.23
CA GLY A 79 39.54 9.88 -10.15
C GLY A 79 39.07 11.33 -9.96
N PRO A 80 37.79 11.52 -9.63
CA PRO A 80 37.23 12.86 -9.34
C PRO A 80 37.93 13.46 -8.12
N TRP A 81 38.58 14.58 -8.32
CA TRP A 81 39.30 15.29 -7.28
C TRP A 81 38.60 16.61 -6.99
N VAL A 82 38.37 16.89 -5.71
CA VAL A 82 37.86 18.16 -5.21
C VAL A 82 38.63 18.53 -3.93
N ASN A 83 39.28 19.66 -3.91
CA ASN A 83 40.01 20.14 -2.74
C ASN A 83 39.95 21.67 -2.68
N SER A 84 40.29 22.24 -1.53
CA SER A 84 40.35 23.71 -1.38
C SER A 84 41.44 24.13 -0.41
N VAL A 85 42.04 25.29 -0.70
CA VAL A 85 43.08 25.89 0.14
C VAL A 85 42.92 27.40 0.22
N GLU A 86 43.30 27.98 1.38
CA GLU A 86 43.44 29.42 1.50
C GLU A 86 44.83 29.81 0.95
N ALA A 87 44.83 30.76 0.01
CA ALA A 87 46.06 31.23 -0.60
C ALA A 87 46.16 32.79 -0.53
N ARG A 88 47.40 33.26 -0.37
CA ARG A 88 47.68 34.69 -0.45
C ARG A 88 48.47 35.00 -1.73
N ILE A 89 47.78 35.67 -2.67
CA ILE A 89 48.32 36.03 -3.99
C ILE A 89 48.35 37.54 -4.08
N ASN A 90 49.47 38.11 -4.39
CA ASN A 90 49.67 39.56 -4.51
C ASN A 90 49.06 40.38 -3.34
N ARG A 91 49.31 39.98 -2.10
CA ARG A 91 48.82 40.57 -0.84
C ARG A 91 47.30 40.47 -0.63
N ARG A 92 46.56 39.75 -1.48
CA ARG A 92 45.12 39.49 -1.36
C ARG A 92 44.90 38.03 -0.97
N CYS A 93 43.90 37.78 -0.12
CA CYS A 93 43.54 36.41 0.29
C CYS A 93 42.43 35.87 -0.62
N PHE A 94 42.57 34.60 -1.00
CA PHE A 94 41.64 33.87 -1.84
C PHE A 94 41.32 32.54 -1.20
N ASP A 95 40.09 32.13 -1.38
CA ASP A 95 39.70 30.71 -1.30
C ASP A 95 39.94 30.10 -2.70
N VAL A 96 40.80 29.10 -2.80
CA VAL A 96 41.15 28.43 -4.06
C VAL A 96 40.52 27.06 -4.06
N ILE A 97 39.66 26.80 -5.02
CA ILE A 97 38.91 25.55 -5.16
C ILE A 97 39.49 24.82 -6.37
N GLY A 98 39.97 23.60 -6.14
CA GLY A 98 40.42 22.71 -7.20
C GLY A 98 39.43 21.59 -7.43
N HIS A 99 39.14 21.26 -8.69
CA HIS A 99 38.37 20.08 -9.07
C HIS A 99 38.82 19.54 -10.43
N SER A 100 38.53 18.27 -10.70
CA SER A 100 38.84 17.63 -11.99
C SER A 100 37.56 17.13 -12.68
N HIS A 101 37.52 17.32 -13.99
CA HIS A 101 36.45 16.81 -14.85
C HIS A 101 36.97 16.60 -16.28
N ASP A 102 36.67 15.45 -16.88
CA ASP A 102 36.99 15.12 -18.29
C ASP A 102 38.47 15.33 -18.65
N GLY A 103 39.41 14.94 -17.75
CA GLY A 103 40.86 15.11 -17.97
C GLY A 103 41.37 16.55 -17.80
N VAL A 104 40.50 17.49 -17.43
CA VAL A 104 40.85 18.87 -17.14
C VAL A 104 40.78 19.13 -15.65
N ARG A 105 41.80 19.80 -15.11
CA ARG A 105 41.82 20.30 -13.74
C ARG A 105 41.52 21.80 -13.73
N TYR A 106 40.59 22.18 -12.90
CA TYR A 106 40.15 23.56 -12.74
C TYR A 106 40.60 24.10 -11.39
N LEU A 107 41.17 25.29 -11.37
CA LEU A 107 41.41 26.08 -10.18
C LEU A 107 40.56 27.33 -10.22
N GLU A 108 39.67 27.48 -9.26
CA GLU A 108 38.78 28.62 -9.10
C GLU A 108 39.26 29.46 -7.93
N PHE A 109 39.38 30.76 -8.14
CA PHE A 109 39.90 31.75 -7.18
C PHE A 109 38.80 32.72 -6.78
N GLU A 110 38.35 32.65 -5.54
CA GLU A 110 37.35 33.56 -5.01
C GLU A 110 37.99 34.46 -3.95
N ARG A 111 37.75 35.80 -4.07
CA ARG A 111 38.35 36.75 -3.14
C ARG A 111 37.73 36.60 -1.75
N ARG A 112 38.58 36.40 -0.75
CA ARG A 112 38.17 36.29 0.64
C ARG A 112 38.04 37.67 1.26
N ALA A 113 36.86 37.99 1.85
CA ALA A 113 36.64 39.21 2.59
C ALA A 113 37.39 39.21 3.94
N ALA A 114 37.87 40.36 4.38
CA ALA A 114 38.47 40.51 5.71
C ALA A 114 37.40 40.19 6.78
N GLY A 115 37.76 39.37 7.78
CA GLY A 115 36.84 38.96 8.85
C GLY A 115 35.94 37.76 8.53
N THR A 116 36.15 37.08 7.40
CA THR A 116 35.45 35.82 7.12
C THR A 116 35.74 34.83 8.24
N ALA A 117 34.68 34.24 8.82
CA ALA A 117 34.75 33.25 9.90
C ALA A 117 35.70 32.10 9.55
N SER A 118 36.47 31.64 10.55
CA SER A 118 37.38 30.52 10.37
C SER A 118 36.60 29.21 10.11
N PHE A 119 37.25 28.25 9.47
CA PHE A 119 36.69 26.94 9.22
C PHE A 119 36.20 26.24 10.52
N THR A 120 36.83 26.52 11.67
CA THR A 120 36.44 26.01 12.99
C THR A 120 35.05 26.49 13.43
N THR A 121 34.77 27.81 13.28
CA THR A 121 33.45 28.38 13.62
C THR A 121 32.35 27.78 12.74
N PHE A 122 32.69 27.48 11.52
CA PHE A 122 31.87 26.84 10.55
C PHE A 122 31.53 25.39 10.95
N ALA A 123 32.53 24.54 11.30
CA ALA A 123 32.30 23.15 11.72
C ALA A 123 31.38 23.08 12.95
N LEU A 124 31.55 23.98 13.93
CA LEU A 124 30.67 24.06 15.10
C LEU A 124 29.23 24.44 14.74
N ASN A 125 29.04 25.37 13.80
CA ASN A 125 27.71 25.73 13.33
C ASN A 125 27.04 24.58 12.56
N ALA A 126 27.77 23.88 11.69
CA ALA A 126 27.27 22.71 10.98
C ALA A 126 26.85 21.58 11.94
N GLN A 127 27.68 21.29 12.97
CA GLN A 127 27.35 20.30 13.98
C GLN A 127 26.09 20.64 14.76
N ARG A 128 25.95 21.91 15.19
CA ARG A 128 24.73 22.38 15.90
C ARG A 128 23.50 22.22 15.02
N LEU A 129 23.61 22.55 13.76
CA LEU A 129 22.54 22.47 12.77
C LEU A 129 22.09 21.00 12.61
N VAL A 130 23.03 20.09 12.39
CA VAL A 130 22.73 18.66 12.28
C VAL A 130 22.02 18.14 13.53
N SER A 131 22.49 18.52 14.73
CA SER A 131 21.86 18.11 15.98
C SER A 131 20.42 18.60 16.15
N GLN A 132 20.13 19.82 15.71
CA GLN A 132 18.75 20.36 15.75
C GLN A 132 17.83 19.66 14.77
N LEU A 133 18.33 19.27 13.60
CA LEU A 133 17.54 18.57 12.59
C LEU A 133 17.13 17.17 13.04
N GLN A 134 18.02 16.47 13.77
CA GLN A 134 17.76 15.11 14.27
C GLN A 134 16.57 15.02 15.24
N LEU A 135 16.14 16.14 15.81
CA LEU A 135 14.98 16.22 16.72
C LEU A 135 13.64 16.31 15.98
N ARG A 136 13.63 16.43 14.66
CA ARG A 136 12.40 16.57 13.87
C ARG A 136 11.85 15.20 13.48
N ASN A 137 10.51 15.04 13.62
CA ASN A 137 9.83 13.77 13.42
C ASN A 137 9.01 13.71 12.12
N ASP A 138 8.91 14.82 11.40
CA ASP A 138 8.20 14.93 10.13
C ASP A 138 8.95 15.86 9.16
N VAL A 139 8.69 15.68 7.86
CA VAL A 139 9.38 16.42 6.79
C VAL A 139 9.02 17.92 6.81
N GLU A 140 7.80 18.28 7.14
CA GLU A 140 7.33 19.66 7.12
C GLU A 140 8.06 20.49 8.19
N SER A 141 8.08 20.04 9.45
CA SER A 141 8.79 20.69 10.54
C SER A 141 10.30 20.73 10.32
N LEU A 142 10.87 19.71 9.66
CA LEU A 142 12.26 19.70 9.23
C LEU A 142 12.53 20.85 8.26
N LEU A 143 11.75 20.96 7.18
CA LEU A 143 11.95 21.96 6.13
C LEU A 143 11.76 23.40 6.63
N ILE A 144 10.78 23.63 7.50
CA ILE A 144 10.57 24.93 8.16
C ILE A 144 11.83 25.32 8.95
N SER A 145 12.32 24.44 9.81
CA SER A 145 13.52 24.71 10.62
C SER A 145 14.75 24.95 9.77
N VAL A 146 14.90 24.23 8.67
CA VAL A 146 16.01 24.41 7.72
C VAL A 146 15.94 25.77 7.04
N THR A 147 14.79 26.19 6.53
CA THR A 147 14.66 27.48 5.84
C THR A 147 15.00 28.64 6.76
N GLU A 148 14.58 28.58 8.03
CA GLU A 148 14.91 29.59 9.03
C GLU A 148 16.42 29.66 9.30
N GLU A 149 17.05 28.51 9.47
CA GLU A 149 18.47 28.43 9.82
C GLU A 149 19.37 28.80 8.65
N VAL A 150 19.05 28.34 7.43
CA VAL A 150 19.77 28.77 6.20
C VAL A 150 19.66 30.28 6.03
N ARG A 151 18.48 30.87 6.25
CA ARG A 151 18.31 32.32 6.20
C ARG A 151 19.14 33.03 7.25
N ARG A 152 19.17 32.54 8.47
CA ARG A 152 19.96 33.09 9.58
C ARG A 152 21.46 33.05 9.29
N MET A 153 21.98 31.94 8.72
CA MET A 153 23.40 31.76 8.43
C MET A 153 23.87 32.55 7.23
N THR A 154 23.04 32.67 6.19
CA THR A 154 23.39 33.32 4.92
C THR A 154 23.00 34.78 4.88
N GLY A 155 22.01 35.18 5.66
CA GLY A 155 21.42 36.50 5.63
C GLY A 155 20.71 36.83 4.30
N TYR A 156 20.20 35.79 3.60
CA TYR A 156 19.33 36.02 2.46
C TYR A 156 17.98 36.59 2.89
N ASP A 157 17.34 37.38 2.03
CA ASP A 157 16.05 37.99 2.34
C ASP A 157 14.91 36.98 2.37
N ARG A 158 15.00 35.90 1.55
CA ARG A 158 14.05 34.81 1.48
C ARG A 158 14.79 33.48 1.28
N VAL A 159 14.34 32.45 2.00
CA VAL A 159 14.75 31.07 1.79
C VAL A 159 13.49 30.19 1.74
N MET A 160 13.37 29.41 0.72
CA MET A 160 12.22 28.53 0.46
C MET A 160 12.69 27.08 0.35
N ALA A 161 11.91 26.14 0.88
CA ALA A 161 12.00 24.75 0.49
C ALA A 161 11.04 24.51 -0.67
N TYR A 162 11.57 24.11 -1.79
CA TYR A 162 10.88 23.86 -3.04
C TYR A 162 10.91 22.36 -3.30
N ARG A 163 9.74 21.72 -3.38
CA ARG A 163 9.60 20.28 -3.62
C ARG A 163 9.13 20.03 -5.05
N PHE A 164 9.72 19.05 -5.72
CA PHE A 164 9.23 18.57 -7.01
C PHE A 164 8.08 17.57 -6.82
N ASN A 165 7.00 17.75 -7.56
CA ASN A 165 5.85 16.84 -7.62
C ASN A 165 6.07 15.77 -8.71
N GLU A 166 5.18 14.78 -8.79
CA GLU A 166 5.24 13.71 -9.80
C GLU A 166 5.09 14.22 -11.24
N ASP A 167 4.35 15.31 -11.43
CA ASP A 167 4.19 16.00 -12.73
C ASP A 167 5.38 16.91 -13.06
N GLU A 168 6.46 16.80 -12.29
CA GLU A 168 7.67 17.60 -12.37
C GLU A 168 7.47 19.11 -12.08
N SER A 169 6.27 19.55 -11.76
CA SER A 169 6.05 20.89 -11.20
C SER A 169 6.70 21.00 -9.83
N GLY A 170 6.99 22.21 -9.40
CA GLY A 170 7.50 22.40 -8.04
C GLY A 170 6.56 23.22 -7.18
N GLU A 171 6.62 23.02 -5.89
CA GLU A 171 5.80 23.67 -4.89
C GLU A 171 6.66 24.21 -3.75
N VAL A 172 6.38 25.43 -3.30
CA VAL A 172 7.02 25.99 -2.10
C VAL A 172 6.32 25.43 -0.87
N VAL A 173 6.98 24.49 -0.19
CA VAL A 173 6.41 23.77 0.98
C VAL A 173 6.85 24.34 2.33
N ALA A 174 7.90 25.16 2.38
CA ALA A 174 8.29 25.94 3.54
C ALA A 174 8.96 27.25 3.10
N GLU A 175 8.83 28.31 3.87
CA GLU A 175 9.39 29.60 3.57
C GLU A 175 9.80 30.35 4.84
N SER A 176 11.02 30.95 4.84
CA SER A 176 11.46 31.96 5.78
C SER A 176 11.84 33.22 5.01
N ARG A 177 11.19 34.33 5.30
CA ARG A 177 11.34 35.58 4.52
C ARG A 177 11.42 36.80 5.41
N ARG A 178 11.89 37.93 4.84
CA ARG A 178 11.78 39.27 5.41
C ARG A 178 10.28 39.69 5.37
N GLU A 179 9.81 40.37 6.39
CA GLU A 179 8.39 40.69 6.59
C GLU A 179 7.75 41.49 5.47
N ASP A 180 8.54 42.37 4.80
CA ASP A 180 8.09 43.21 3.70
C ASP A 180 7.95 42.51 2.35
N LEU A 181 8.36 41.24 2.25
CA LEU A 181 8.24 40.47 1.02
C LEU A 181 6.93 39.66 1.01
N GLU A 182 6.31 39.53 -0.17
CA GLU A 182 5.15 38.66 -0.35
C GLU A 182 5.51 37.16 -0.11
N SER A 183 4.55 36.40 0.37
CA SER A 183 4.74 34.96 0.59
C SER A 183 4.54 34.15 -0.70
N TYR A 184 5.44 33.21 -0.94
CA TYR A 184 5.32 32.22 -2.00
C TYR A 184 4.91 30.84 -1.48
N LEU A 185 4.66 30.73 -0.17
CA LEU A 185 4.25 29.47 0.45
C LEU A 185 2.97 28.91 -0.20
N GLY A 186 3.00 27.63 -0.59
CA GLY A 186 1.90 26.94 -1.27
C GLY A 186 1.74 27.31 -2.76
N GLN A 187 2.63 28.13 -3.33
CA GLN A 187 2.61 28.42 -4.77
C GLN A 187 3.30 27.30 -5.55
N ARG A 188 2.74 26.97 -6.71
CA ARG A 188 3.31 26.03 -7.67
C ARG A 188 3.98 26.75 -8.84
N TYR A 189 4.98 26.09 -9.39
CA TYR A 189 5.77 26.54 -10.53
C TYR A 189 5.86 25.38 -11.54
N PRO A 190 5.64 25.61 -12.84
CA PRO A 190 5.66 24.55 -13.83
C PRO A 190 7.06 23.96 -14.03
N ALA A 191 7.13 22.70 -14.48
CA ALA A 191 8.37 21.99 -14.76
C ALA A 191 9.34 22.77 -15.66
N SER A 192 8.80 23.61 -16.53
CA SER A 192 9.55 24.43 -17.47
C SER A 192 10.39 25.54 -16.83
N ASP A 193 10.15 25.91 -15.57
CA ASP A 193 10.94 26.94 -14.87
C ASP A 193 12.30 26.40 -14.42
N ILE A 194 12.39 25.07 -14.17
CA ILE A 194 13.64 24.36 -13.89
C ILE A 194 13.74 23.17 -14.85
N PRO A 195 14.26 23.38 -16.06
CA PRO A 195 14.28 22.36 -17.11
C PRO A 195 15.19 21.17 -16.76
N ALA A 196 15.03 20.03 -17.45
CA ALA A 196 15.69 18.76 -17.14
C ALA A 196 17.23 18.87 -17.09
N GLN A 197 17.86 19.65 -17.99
CA GLN A 197 19.31 19.86 -17.98
C GLN A 197 19.79 20.61 -16.71
N ALA A 198 19.01 21.57 -16.20
CA ALA A 198 19.34 22.25 -14.97
C ALA A 198 19.20 21.30 -13.76
N ARG A 199 18.16 20.45 -13.73
CA ARG A 199 17.96 19.44 -12.68
C ARG A 199 19.12 18.44 -12.63
N ARG A 200 19.65 17.99 -13.78
CA ARG A 200 20.85 17.13 -13.83
C ARG A 200 22.07 17.80 -13.21
N LEU A 201 22.28 19.09 -13.46
CA LEU A 201 23.40 19.82 -12.85
C LEU A 201 23.24 20.03 -11.35
N TYR A 202 22.01 20.16 -10.83
CA TYR A 202 21.74 20.21 -9.40
C TYR A 202 22.06 18.89 -8.67
N LEU A 203 22.00 17.75 -9.37
CA LEU A 203 22.47 16.47 -8.82
C LEU A 203 24.00 16.39 -8.74
N GLN A 204 24.70 16.95 -9.73
CA GLN A 204 26.17 16.94 -9.79
C GLN A 204 26.81 17.98 -8.86
N ASN A 205 26.23 19.18 -8.82
CA ASN A 205 26.70 20.28 -8.00
C ASN A 205 25.57 20.76 -7.07
N PRO A 206 25.50 20.22 -5.85
CA PRO A 206 24.35 20.42 -4.97
C PRO A 206 24.23 21.85 -4.41
N VAL A 207 25.27 22.69 -4.49
CA VAL A 207 25.22 24.09 -4.07
C VAL A 207 25.56 24.99 -5.24
N ARG A 208 24.60 25.81 -5.68
CA ARG A 208 24.78 26.74 -6.78
C ARG A 208 24.58 28.16 -6.31
N LEU A 209 25.55 29.06 -6.62
CA LEU A 209 25.52 30.49 -6.30
C LEU A 209 25.38 31.34 -7.56
N ILE A 210 24.54 32.37 -7.49
CA ILE A 210 24.46 33.49 -8.42
C ILE A 210 24.68 34.74 -7.58
N GLY A 211 25.87 35.35 -7.70
CA GLY A 211 26.25 36.46 -6.85
C GLY A 211 25.56 37.77 -7.21
N ASP A 212 25.25 37.99 -8.49
CA ASP A 212 24.45 39.10 -9.00
C ASP A 212 23.80 38.71 -10.33
N ALA A 213 22.48 38.66 -10.41
CA ALA A 213 21.75 38.28 -11.62
C ALA A 213 21.95 39.25 -12.80
N ALA A 214 22.46 40.45 -12.56
CA ALA A 214 22.75 41.47 -13.59
C ALA A 214 24.27 41.56 -13.92
N TYR A 215 25.06 40.54 -13.58
CA TYR A 215 26.49 40.56 -13.87
C TYR A 215 26.77 40.42 -15.37
N GLN A 216 27.98 40.87 -15.79
CA GLN A 216 28.53 40.63 -17.12
C GLN A 216 29.39 39.37 -17.07
N PRO A 217 29.10 38.36 -17.93
CA PRO A 217 29.89 37.11 -17.99
C PRO A 217 31.36 37.41 -18.36
N VAL A 218 32.28 36.71 -17.68
CA VAL A 218 33.71 36.79 -17.95
C VAL A 218 34.12 35.63 -18.83
N ALA A 219 34.60 35.85 -20.03
CA ALA A 219 34.97 34.83 -20.98
C ALA A 219 36.15 33.99 -20.48
N VAL A 220 36.19 32.69 -20.88
CA VAL A 220 37.31 31.79 -20.69
C VAL A 220 38.06 31.66 -22.02
N HIS A 221 39.38 31.91 -22.01
CA HIS A 221 40.25 31.83 -23.17
C HIS A 221 41.29 30.71 -23.04
N PRO A 222 41.58 30.01 -24.12
CA PRO A 222 40.86 30.05 -25.42
C PRO A 222 39.45 29.48 -25.30
N THR A 223 38.56 29.79 -26.24
CA THR A 223 37.16 29.32 -26.24
C THR A 223 37.03 27.80 -26.28
N LEU A 224 37.98 27.13 -26.95
CA LEU A 224 38.05 25.67 -27.02
C LEU A 224 39.30 25.19 -26.30
N ASN A 225 39.19 24.08 -25.59
CA ASN A 225 40.32 23.40 -24.97
C ASN A 225 41.30 22.96 -26.07
N PRO A 226 42.56 23.41 -26.02
CA PRO A 226 43.57 23.13 -27.05
C PRO A 226 43.87 21.63 -27.16
N GLY A 227 43.67 20.84 -26.10
CA GLY A 227 43.94 19.39 -26.11
C GLY A 227 42.82 18.56 -26.73
N SER A 228 41.55 18.95 -26.54
CA SER A 228 40.40 18.15 -27.00
C SER A 228 39.65 18.79 -28.20
N GLY A 229 39.86 20.08 -28.48
CA GLY A 229 39.09 20.85 -29.45
C GLY A 229 37.62 21.09 -29.07
N LYS A 230 37.21 20.75 -27.85
CA LYS A 230 35.86 20.93 -27.32
C LYS A 230 35.80 22.16 -26.37
N PRO A 231 34.64 22.74 -26.14
CA PRO A 231 34.48 23.73 -25.07
C PRO A 231 34.82 23.13 -23.70
N PHE A 232 35.27 24.00 -22.77
CA PHE A 232 35.51 23.62 -21.37
C PHE A 232 34.20 23.25 -20.67
N ASP A 233 34.10 22.02 -20.15
CA ASP A 233 32.97 21.60 -19.34
C ASP A 233 33.10 22.15 -17.91
N LEU A 234 32.20 23.02 -17.53
CA LEU A 234 32.15 23.69 -16.24
C LEU A 234 31.05 23.09 -15.30
N SER A 235 30.61 21.85 -15.53
CA SER A 235 29.55 21.21 -14.74
C SER A 235 29.80 21.29 -13.22
N PHE A 236 31.04 21.09 -12.79
CA PHE A 236 31.44 21.15 -11.39
C PHE A 236 31.95 22.51 -10.92
N SER A 237 32.10 23.49 -11.84
CA SER A 237 32.56 24.82 -11.48
C SER A 237 31.52 25.59 -10.70
N THR A 238 31.93 26.16 -9.56
CA THR A 238 31.10 27.04 -8.73
C THR A 238 30.93 28.41 -9.39
N LEU A 239 31.91 28.81 -10.20
CA LEU A 239 31.93 30.12 -10.94
C LEU A 239 31.20 30.01 -12.29
N ARG A 240 30.82 28.85 -12.77
CA ARG A 240 30.16 28.70 -14.06
C ARG A 240 29.11 29.78 -14.31
N SER A 241 29.15 30.41 -15.49
CA SER A 241 28.15 31.40 -15.90
C SER A 241 26.74 30.79 -15.94
N VAL A 242 25.73 31.58 -15.75
CA VAL A 242 24.32 31.21 -15.69
C VAL A 242 23.67 31.55 -17.02
N SER A 243 22.69 30.74 -17.45
CA SER A 243 21.89 31.06 -18.64
C SER A 243 21.29 32.48 -18.53
N PRO A 244 21.42 33.29 -19.59
CA PRO A 244 20.80 34.62 -19.61
C PRO A 244 19.30 34.60 -19.34
N ILE A 245 18.60 33.53 -19.79
CA ILE A 245 17.17 33.37 -19.54
C ILE A 245 16.89 33.24 -18.05
N HIS A 246 17.72 32.50 -17.31
CA HIS A 246 17.54 32.36 -15.86
C HIS A 246 17.88 33.65 -15.12
N CYS A 247 18.87 34.43 -15.58
CA CYS A 247 19.15 35.73 -15.03
C CYS A 247 17.98 36.72 -15.25
N GLU A 248 17.37 36.72 -16.43
CA GLU A 248 16.15 37.48 -16.74
C GLU A 248 14.96 37.03 -15.87
N TYR A 249 14.81 35.74 -15.64
CA TYR A 249 13.79 35.19 -14.74
C TYR A 249 13.94 35.73 -13.32
N LEU A 250 15.15 35.72 -12.76
CA LEU A 250 15.43 36.27 -11.43
C LEU A 250 15.18 37.78 -11.38
N ALA A 251 15.58 38.49 -12.42
CA ALA A 251 15.34 39.94 -12.52
C ALA A 251 13.85 40.28 -12.55
N ASN A 252 13.03 39.50 -13.24
CA ASN A 252 11.57 39.67 -13.28
C ASN A 252 10.93 39.42 -11.89
N MET A 253 11.54 38.56 -11.04
CA MET A 253 11.15 38.37 -9.63
C MET A 253 11.71 39.49 -8.70
N GLY A 254 12.46 40.42 -9.19
CA GLY A 254 13.17 41.46 -8.39
C GLY A 254 14.37 40.89 -7.62
N VAL A 255 14.85 39.68 -7.95
CA VAL A 255 15.93 38.99 -7.26
C VAL A 255 17.28 39.37 -7.91
N ARG A 256 18.23 39.86 -7.10
CA ARG A 256 19.57 40.19 -7.54
C ARG A 256 20.61 39.12 -7.25
N ALA A 257 20.45 38.38 -6.18
CA ALA A 257 21.32 37.24 -5.88
C ALA A 257 20.51 36.02 -5.48
N SER A 258 21.00 34.86 -5.90
CA SER A 258 20.34 33.55 -5.61
C SER A 258 21.36 32.50 -5.20
N MET A 259 20.95 31.61 -4.31
CA MET A 259 21.69 30.38 -4.00
C MET A 259 20.70 29.23 -3.90
N SER A 260 21.03 28.08 -4.50
CA SER A 260 20.24 26.88 -4.35
C SER A 260 21.07 25.78 -3.69
N ILE A 261 20.39 24.96 -2.86
CA ILE A 261 20.98 23.82 -2.17
C ILE A 261 20.07 22.64 -2.48
N SER A 262 20.60 21.58 -3.09
CA SER A 262 19.85 20.42 -3.54
C SER A 262 19.45 19.51 -2.39
N ILE A 263 18.26 18.92 -2.47
CA ILE A 263 17.79 17.83 -1.63
C ILE A 263 17.65 16.61 -2.54
N VAL A 264 18.49 15.58 -2.31
CA VAL A 264 18.57 14.40 -3.17
C VAL A 264 18.15 13.15 -2.38
N VAL A 265 17.08 12.50 -2.81
CA VAL A 265 16.53 11.30 -2.16
C VAL A 265 16.52 10.14 -3.18
N GLY A 266 17.11 9.01 -2.81
CA GLY A 266 17.20 7.85 -3.71
C GLY A 266 17.86 8.16 -5.07
N GLY A 267 18.85 9.06 -5.11
CA GLY A 267 19.53 9.48 -6.34
C GLY A 267 18.72 10.42 -7.26
N ARG A 268 17.52 10.85 -6.81
CA ARG A 268 16.64 11.79 -7.56
C ARG A 268 16.60 13.13 -6.85
N LEU A 269 16.47 14.20 -7.64
CA LEU A 269 16.30 15.54 -7.09
C LEU A 269 14.88 15.65 -6.50
N TRP A 270 14.79 15.52 -5.18
CA TRP A 270 13.53 15.63 -4.43
C TRP A 270 13.05 17.07 -4.31
N GLY A 271 14.00 18.01 -4.14
CA GLY A 271 13.70 19.41 -3.97
C GLY A 271 14.95 20.27 -3.89
N LEU A 272 14.74 21.56 -3.62
CA LEU A 272 15.78 22.57 -3.47
C LEU A 272 15.48 23.48 -2.28
N PHE A 273 16.50 23.90 -1.53
CA PHE A 273 16.39 25.16 -0.80
C PHE A 273 16.78 26.29 -1.75
N SER A 274 15.84 27.15 -2.09
CA SER A 274 16.04 28.31 -2.96
C SER A 274 16.14 29.57 -2.12
N CYS A 275 17.30 30.23 -2.19
CA CYS A 275 17.61 31.43 -1.43
C CYS A 275 17.64 32.65 -2.36
N HIS A 276 16.90 33.73 -2.04
CA HIS A 276 16.79 34.93 -2.83
C HIS A 276 17.19 36.14 -2.01
N HIS A 277 17.93 37.07 -2.65
CA HIS A 277 18.31 38.37 -2.08
C HIS A 277 18.05 39.48 -3.05
N MET A 278 17.59 40.64 -2.55
CA MET A 278 17.14 41.77 -3.37
C MET A 278 18.31 42.70 -3.79
N SER A 279 19.51 42.41 -3.33
CA SER A 279 20.76 43.10 -3.75
C SER A 279 21.86 42.08 -4.04
N PRO A 280 22.92 42.42 -4.78
CA PRO A 280 24.05 41.52 -5.03
C PRO A 280 24.61 40.94 -3.72
N LYS A 281 24.87 39.64 -3.69
CA LYS A 281 25.37 38.93 -2.51
C LYS A 281 26.17 37.71 -2.88
N VAL A 282 27.41 37.64 -2.42
CA VAL A 282 28.27 36.48 -2.54
C VAL A 282 28.40 35.82 -1.15
N VAL A 283 28.00 34.58 -1.02
CA VAL A 283 28.19 33.80 0.20
C VAL A 283 29.60 33.21 0.17
N PRO A 284 30.45 33.45 1.19
CA PRO A 284 31.81 32.94 1.23
C PRO A 284 31.92 31.44 1.03
N TYR A 285 32.95 30.97 0.35
CA TYR A 285 33.12 29.56 0.02
C TYR A 285 33.06 28.60 1.24
N PRO A 286 33.69 28.89 2.41
CA PRO A 286 33.58 28.00 3.58
C PRO A 286 32.14 27.81 4.07
N ILE A 287 31.29 28.82 3.94
CA ILE A 287 29.85 28.72 4.28
C ILE A 287 29.13 27.87 3.27
N ARG A 288 29.43 27.98 1.97
CA ARG A 288 28.84 27.13 0.93
C ARG A 288 29.23 25.64 1.07
N MET A 289 30.48 25.37 1.45
CA MET A 289 30.95 24.02 1.77
C MET A 289 30.12 23.37 2.88
N SER A 290 29.70 24.15 3.90
CA SER A 290 28.83 23.61 4.93
C SER A 290 27.48 23.19 4.42
N PHE A 291 26.95 23.98 3.52
CA PHE A 291 25.66 23.63 2.94
C PHE A 291 25.75 22.39 2.03
N GLN A 292 26.92 22.07 1.50
CA GLN A 292 27.11 20.83 0.77
C GLN A 292 27.00 19.60 1.70
N VAL A 293 27.68 19.63 2.86
CA VAL A 293 27.53 18.57 3.89
C VAL A 293 26.12 18.56 4.46
N PHE A 294 25.58 19.74 4.73
CA PHE A 294 24.23 19.89 5.23
C PHE A 294 23.16 19.32 4.26
N SER A 295 23.30 19.59 2.95
CA SER A 295 22.44 19.02 1.91
C SER A 295 22.39 17.49 2.00
N GLN A 296 23.54 16.82 2.16
CA GLN A 296 23.61 15.37 2.29
C GLN A 296 22.89 14.86 3.55
N VAL A 297 23.11 15.50 4.70
CA VAL A 297 22.44 15.14 5.95
C VAL A 297 20.93 15.39 5.87
N CYS A 298 20.52 16.55 5.36
CA CYS A 298 19.11 16.89 5.18
C CYS A 298 18.42 15.89 4.23
N SER A 299 19.06 15.56 3.11
CA SER A 299 18.56 14.56 2.15
C SER A 299 18.34 13.21 2.80
N ALA A 300 19.33 12.72 3.56
CA ALA A 300 19.21 11.45 4.29
C ALA A 300 18.08 11.49 5.34
N MET A 301 17.87 12.64 5.98
CA MET A 301 16.78 12.80 6.94
C MET A 301 15.41 12.83 6.28
N VAL A 302 15.26 13.54 5.16
CA VAL A 302 14.01 13.53 4.37
C VAL A 302 13.70 12.10 3.93
N GLU A 303 14.68 11.37 3.38
CA GLU A 303 14.53 9.99 2.97
C GLU A 303 14.07 9.10 4.13
N ARG A 304 14.73 9.19 5.28
CA ARG A 304 14.37 8.43 6.48
C ARG A 304 12.94 8.72 6.96
N LEU A 305 12.56 10.01 7.00
CA LEU A 305 11.24 10.42 7.47
C LEU A 305 10.13 9.97 6.51
N GLU A 306 10.34 10.07 5.20
CA GLU A 306 9.40 9.58 4.20
C GLU A 306 9.26 8.04 4.25
N GLN A 307 10.38 7.32 4.36
CA GLN A 307 10.37 5.86 4.53
C GLN A 307 9.67 5.43 5.82
N SER A 308 9.94 6.13 6.93
CA SER A 308 9.27 5.87 8.22
C SER A 308 7.76 6.09 8.13
N ARG A 309 7.33 7.18 7.50
CA ARG A 309 5.91 7.49 7.26
C ARG A 309 5.25 6.42 6.39
N THR A 310 5.90 6.05 5.30
CA THR A 310 5.40 5.00 4.39
C THR A 310 5.27 3.67 5.10
N SER A 311 6.30 3.26 5.86
CA SER A 311 6.31 2.02 6.62
C SER A 311 5.20 1.97 7.67
N GLU A 312 4.96 3.08 8.37
CA GLU A 312 3.88 3.18 9.37
C GLU A 312 2.50 3.07 8.73
N LEU A 313 2.27 3.76 7.59
CA LEU A 313 1.00 3.65 6.86
C LEU A 313 0.75 2.22 6.35
N LEU A 314 1.78 1.56 5.80
CA LEU A 314 1.68 0.17 5.35
C LEU A 314 1.44 -0.80 6.52
N ARG A 315 2.07 -0.57 7.68
CA ARG A 315 1.84 -1.38 8.90
C ARG A 315 0.40 -1.26 9.35
N GLN A 316 -0.13 -0.04 9.48
CA GLN A 316 -1.53 0.21 9.87
C GLN A 316 -2.52 -0.41 8.88
N ALA A 317 -2.28 -0.25 7.58
CA ALA A 317 -3.10 -0.88 6.55
C ALA A 317 -3.07 -2.41 6.65
N SER A 318 -1.88 -3.00 6.86
CA SER A 318 -1.72 -4.45 7.02
C SER A 318 -2.44 -4.99 8.27
N GLU A 319 -2.42 -4.28 9.39
CA GLU A 319 -3.14 -4.68 10.60
C GLU A 319 -4.66 -4.67 10.39
N ARG A 320 -5.20 -3.62 9.76
CA ARG A 320 -6.62 -3.54 9.39
C ARG A 320 -7.01 -4.66 8.42
N GLN A 321 -6.20 -4.90 7.40
CA GLN A 321 -6.42 -5.96 6.42
C GLN A 321 -6.44 -7.35 7.06
N GLN A 322 -5.48 -7.65 7.95
CA GLN A 322 -5.46 -8.91 8.68
C GLN A 322 -6.69 -9.10 9.59
N ALA A 323 -7.14 -8.03 10.26
CA ALA A 323 -8.35 -8.07 11.08
C ALA A 323 -9.59 -8.37 10.22
N LEU A 324 -9.73 -7.74 9.06
CA LEU A 324 -10.79 -7.99 8.09
C LEU A 324 -10.78 -9.45 7.61
N LEU A 325 -9.62 -9.95 7.19
CA LEU A 325 -9.49 -11.30 6.61
C LEU A 325 -9.68 -12.44 7.63
N ARG A 326 -9.29 -12.26 8.91
CA ARG A 326 -9.60 -13.22 9.96
C ARG A 326 -11.11 -13.43 10.07
N ARG A 327 -11.88 -12.34 10.14
CA ARG A 327 -13.34 -12.39 10.20
C ARG A 327 -13.97 -12.98 8.93
N THR A 328 -13.39 -12.71 7.79
CA THR A 328 -13.86 -13.23 6.50
C THR A 328 -13.68 -14.73 6.39
N ARG A 329 -12.63 -15.30 7.01
CA ARG A 329 -12.40 -16.75 7.05
C ARG A 329 -13.47 -17.50 7.84
N ASP A 330 -13.96 -16.88 8.91
CA ASP A 330 -14.94 -17.48 9.82
C ASP A 330 -16.40 -17.28 9.35
N SER A 331 -16.65 -16.56 8.26
CA SER A 331 -17.98 -16.25 7.73
C SER A 331 -18.29 -17.08 6.49
N ASP A 332 -19.49 -17.64 6.42
CA ASP A 332 -19.96 -18.37 5.23
C ASP A 332 -20.31 -17.42 4.07
N ASP A 333 -20.71 -16.17 4.35
CA ASP A 333 -21.01 -15.15 3.35
C ASP A 333 -19.89 -14.11 3.25
N LEU A 334 -19.05 -14.28 2.23
CA LEU A 334 -17.89 -13.42 1.96
C LEU A 334 -18.29 -11.96 1.69
N LEU A 335 -19.39 -11.75 0.95
CA LEU A 335 -19.87 -10.41 0.61
C LEU A 335 -20.25 -9.63 1.86
N SER A 336 -21.10 -10.20 2.70
CA SER A 336 -21.52 -9.58 3.97
C SER A 336 -20.34 -9.37 4.92
N ALA A 337 -19.37 -10.28 4.96
CA ALA A 337 -18.20 -10.17 5.82
C ALA A 337 -17.28 -9.01 5.42
N LEU A 338 -17.13 -8.69 4.12
CA LEU A 338 -16.32 -7.60 3.60
C LEU A 338 -16.99 -6.23 3.72
N ALA A 339 -18.32 -6.17 3.86
CA ALA A 339 -19.12 -4.95 3.88
C ALA A 339 -19.72 -4.60 5.25
N ARG A 340 -19.27 -5.23 6.34
CA ARG A 340 -19.84 -5.01 7.70
C ARG A 340 -19.63 -3.58 8.20
N PRO A 341 -20.58 -3.04 9.00
CA PRO A 341 -20.46 -1.67 9.53
C PRO A 341 -19.28 -1.45 10.49
N ASP A 342 -18.85 -2.50 11.20
CA ASP A 342 -17.82 -2.43 12.25
C ASP A 342 -16.39 -2.57 11.76
N ALA A 343 -16.18 -3.16 10.58
CA ALA A 343 -14.90 -3.21 9.86
C ALA A 343 -15.13 -3.74 8.44
N ASN A 344 -14.75 -2.97 7.46
CA ASN A 344 -15.02 -3.27 6.06
C ASN A 344 -13.87 -2.83 5.13
N VAL A 345 -14.05 -3.05 3.84
CA VAL A 345 -13.04 -2.72 2.83
C VAL A 345 -12.77 -1.23 2.68
N ALA A 346 -13.72 -0.34 3.03
CA ALA A 346 -13.51 1.10 2.95
C ALA A 346 -12.54 1.61 4.05
N ASP A 347 -12.38 0.89 5.16
CA ASP A 347 -11.43 1.25 6.22
C ASP A 347 -9.96 1.02 5.84
N LEU A 348 -9.71 0.30 4.73
CA LEU A 348 -8.36 -0.05 4.29
C LEU A 348 -7.68 1.08 3.51
N LEU A 349 -8.46 1.87 2.79
CA LEU A 349 -7.98 2.94 1.91
C LEU A 349 -8.72 4.26 2.21
N PRO A 350 -8.06 5.41 2.09
CA PRO A 350 -8.77 6.68 2.13
C PRO A 350 -9.75 6.78 0.96
N CYS A 351 -11.04 6.58 1.23
CA CYS A 351 -12.11 6.67 0.23
C CYS A 351 -13.38 7.24 0.88
N ASP A 352 -14.32 7.69 0.04
CA ASP A 352 -15.60 8.25 0.47
C ASP A 352 -16.73 7.22 0.37
N GLY A 353 -16.49 6.10 -0.31
CA GLY A 353 -17.38 4.96 -0.40
C GLY A 353 -16.72 3.76 -1.04
N ALA A 354 -17.31 2.59 -0.82
CA ALA A 354 -16.88 1.35 -1.44
C ALA A 354 -18.07 0.44 -1.76
N VAL A 355 -17.89 -0.43 -2.75
CA VAL A 355 -18.87 -1.47 -3.10
C VAL A 355 -18.17 -2.80 -3.24
N VAL A 356 -18.72 -3.83 -2.62
CA VAL A 356 -18.28 -5.22 -2.78
C VAL A 356 -19.30 -5.93 -3.65
N MET A 357 -18.85 -6.63 -4.68
CA MET A 357 -19.69 -7.39 -5.61
C MET A 357 -19.23 -8.83 -5.68
N LEU A 358 -20.17 -9.79 -5.62
CA LEU A 358 -19.90 -11.22 -5.75
C LEU A 358 -21.17 -11.99 -6.14
N GLY A 359 -21.08 -12.83 -7.16
CA GLY A 359 -22.17 -13.71 -7.58
C GLY A 359 -23.46 -12.96 -7.98
N GLY A 360 -23.33 -11.78 -8.58
CA GLY A 360 -24.46 -10.92 -8.98
C GLY A 360 -25.12 -10.15 -7.84
N ARG A 361 -24.63 -10.28 -6.59
CA ARG A 361 -25.04 -9.46 -5.45
C ARG A 361 -24.03 -8.32 -5.25
N ALA A 362 -24.50 -7.18 -4.76
CA ALA A 362 -23.68 -6.04 -4.40
C ALA A 362 -23.99 -5.60 -2.96
N SER A 363 -23.04 -4.94 -2.31
CA SER A 363 -23.22 -4.31 -1.02
C SER A 363 -22.42 -3.02 -0.97
N SER A 364 -23.09 -1.90 -0.75
CA SER A 364 -22.52 -0.56 -0.67
C SER A 364 -22.13 -0.17 0.75
N ILE A 365 -21.06 0.62 0.86
CA ILE A 365 -20.51 1.15 2.11
C ILE A 365 -20.33 2.66 1.95
N GLY A 366 -20.84 3.44 2.89
CA GLY A 366 -20.73 4.91 2.88
C GLY A 366 -21.82 5.62 2.07
N GLY A 367 -22.64 4.89 1.33
CA GLY A 367 -23.74 5.44 0.52
C GLY A 367 -24.31 4.37 -0.42
N ASP A 368 -25.24 4.77 -1.25
CA ASP A 368 -25.84 3.91 -2.28
C ASP A 368 -25.09 4.12 -3.61
N PHE A 369 -24.22 3.17 -3.94
CA PHE A 369 -23.33 3.23 -5.12
C PHE A 369 -23.40 1.95 -5.98
N GLU A 370 -24.38 1.10 -5.76
CA GLU A 370 -24.44 -0.22 -6.42
C GLU A 370 -24.54 -0.07 -7.93
N ASP A 371 -25.46 0.77 -8.43
CA ASP A 371 -25.63 0.98 -9.87
C ASP A 371 -24.38 1.59 -10.52
N LEU A 372 -23.72 2.52 -9.83
CA LEU A 372 -22.48 3.13 -10.30
C LEU A 372 -21.37 2.07 -10.40
N ALA A 373 -21.20 1.25 -9.35
CA ALA A 373 -20.19 0.20 -9.34
C ALA A 373 -20.45 -0.88 -10.39
N VAL A 374 -21.71 -1.28 -10.60
CA VAL A 374 -22.09 -2.23 -11.66
C VAL A 374 -21.68 -1.68 -13.04
N SER A 375 -21.92 -0.40 -13.30
CA SER A 375 -21.56 0.24 -14.57
C SER A 375 -20.04 0.33 -14.77
N ILE A 376 -19.29 0.70 -13.71
CA ILE A 376 -17.83 0.71 -13.73
C ILE A 376 -17.29 -0.69 -14.03
N VAL A 377 -17.77 -1.70 -13.30
CA VAL A 377 -17.33 -3.08 -13.47
C VAL A 377 -17.66 -3.62 -14.86
N ALA A 378 -18.85 -3.32 -15.39
CA ALA A 378 -19.25 -3.70 -16.75
C ALA A 378 -18.29 -3.14 -17.83
N GLN A 379 -17.80 -1.91 -17.64
CA GLN A 379 -16.80 -1.31 -18.52
C GLN A 379 -15.42 -1.97 -18.36
N LEU A 380 -14.99 -2.24 -17.12
CA LEU A 380 -13.69 -2.86 -16.84
C LEU A 380 -13.62 -4.31 -17.32
N GLN A 381 -14.73 -5.05 -17.27
CA GLN A 381 -14.82 -6.45 -17.74
C GLN A 381 -14.64 -6.61 -19.26
N GLN A 382 -14.71 -5.54 -20.05
CA GLN A 382 -14.37 -5.59 -21.49
C GLN A 382 -12.90 -5.95 -21.71
N ASN A 383 -12.05 -5.75 -20.71
CA ASN A 383 -10.66 -6.21 -20.69
C ASN A 383 -10.49 -7.32 -19.64
N ASP A 384 -10.49 -8.58 -20.09
CA ASP A 384 -10.45 -9.76 -19.20
C ASP A 384 -9.10 -9.93 -18.46
N GLU A 385 -8.03 -9.27 -18.90
CA GLU A 385 -6.72 -9.30 -18.22
C GLU A 385 -6.61 -8.30 -17.06
N LEU A 386 -7.59 -7.40 -16.91
CA LEU A 386 -7.54 -6.34 -15.92
C LEU A 386 -8.00 -6.83 -14.55
N ASP A 387 -7.06 -6.99 -13.61
CA ASP A 387 -7.33 -7.40 -12.23
C ASP A 387 -7.25 -6.24 -11.22
N LEU A 388 -6.60 -5.12 -11.59
CA LEU A 388 -6.54 -3.88 -10.81
C LEU A 388 -6.66 -2.68 -11.75
N PHE A 389 -7.53 -1.74 -11.41
CA PHE A 389 -7.73 -0.49 -12.13
C PHE A 389 -7.76 0.69 -11.17
N HIS A 390 -7.21 1.83 -11.57
CA HIS A 390 -7.37 3.08 -10.84
C HIS A 390 -7.42 4.28 -11.77
N SER A 391 -8.16 5.30 -11.37
CA SER A 391 -8.23 6.61 -12.02
C SER A 391 -8.55 7.68 -11.00
N ASP A 392 -7.91 8.84 -11.11
CA ASP A 392 -8.24 10.06 -10.35
C ASP A 392 -9.17 11.00 -11.13
N ARG A 393 -9.51 10.59 -12.36
CA ARG A 393 -10.39 11.33 -13.26
C ARG A 393 -11.71 10.64 -13.41
N ARG A 394 -12.74 11.44 -13.68
CA ARG A 394 -14.07 10.92 -13.98
C ARG A 394 -14.00 9.96 -15.16
N LEU A 395 -14.62 8.79 -14.99
CA LEU A 395 -14.77 7.82 -16.06
C LEU A 395 -15.90 8.27 -17.00
N ASP A 396 -15.74 7.97 -18.27
CA ASP A 396 -16.78 8.20 -19.30
C ASP A 396 -17.76 7.03 -19.25
N LEU A 397 -18.82 7.19 -18.44
CA LEU A 397 -19.88 6.20 -18.26
C LEU A 397 -21.13 6.62 -19.05
N PRO A 398 -22.03 5.68 -19.41
CA PRO A 398 -23.29 5.97 -20.08
C PRO A 398 -24.14 7.03 -19.34
N GLU A 399 -24.86 7.86 -20.11
CA GLU A 399 -25.75 8.90 -19.54
C GLU A 399 -26.77 8.29 -18.56
N GLY A 400 -26.94 8.92 -17.40
CA GLY A 400 -27.86 8.50 -16.34
C GLY A 400 -27.25 7.68 -15.22
N LEU A 401 -26.01 7.16 -15.41
CA LEU A 401 -25.28 6.38 -14.40
C LEU A 401 -24.15 7.17 -13.73
N HIS A 402 -24.07 8.47 -14.02
CA HIS A 402 -23.09 9.37 -13.42
C HIS A 402 -23.59 9.91 -12.09
N ASP A 403 -22.87 9.63 -11.01
CA ASP A 403 -22.93 10.50 -9.85
C ASP A 403 -21.84 11.58 -10.01
N PRO A 404 -22.23 12.85 -10.26
CA PRO A 404 -21.28 13.93 -10.55
C PRO A 404 -20.33 14.22 -9.37
N ARG A 405 -20.64 13.71 -8.18
CA ARG A 405 -19.82 13.88 -6.98
C ARG A 405 -18.56 13.02 -6.97
N TYR A 406 -18.55 11.88 -7.71
CA TYR A 406 -17.45 10.92 -7.69
C TYR A 406 -16.61 11.02 -8.96
N CYS A 407 -15.30 11.09 -8.78
CA CYS A 407 -14.33 11.18 -9.86
C CYS A 407 -13.23 10.11 -9.73
N GLY A 408 -12.81 9.81 -8.51
CA GLY A 408 -11.78 8.81 -8.27
C GLY A 408 -12.36 7.41 -8.15
N VAL A 409 -11.78 6.46 -8.87
CA VAL A 409 -12.16 5.05 -8.84
C VAL A 409 -10.90 4.20 -8.65
N MET A 410 -10.96 3.23 -7.75
CA MET A 410 -10.05 2.10 -7.70
C MET A 410 -10.87 0.82 -7.66
N ALA A 411 -10.52 -0.16 -8.47
CA ALA A 411 -11.23 -1.44 -8.53
C ALA A 411 -10.25 -2.61 -8.56
N ILE A 412 -10.54 -3.66 -7.80
CA ILE A 412 -9.82 -4.92 -7.83
C ILE A 412 -10.77 -6.08 -8.12
N ARG A 413 -10.28 -7.06 -8.90
CA ARG A 413 -11.00 -8.30 -9.22
C ARG A 413 -10.41 -9.44 -8.42
N PHE A 414 -11.17 -10.02 -7.49
CA PHE A 414 -10.70 -11.11 -6.63
C PHE A 414 -11.34 -12.47 -6.95
N HIS A 415 -12.41 -12.53 -7.74
CA HIS A 415 -13.04 -13.79 -8.17
C HIS A 415 -13.54 -13.69 -9.61
N ARG A 416 -12.92 -14.46 -10.53
CA ARG A 416 -13.23 -14.36 -11.96
C ARG A 416 -14.56 -15.04 -12.33
N GLN A 417 -14.85 -16.23 -11.81
CA GLN A 417 -16.04 -17.02 -12.16
C GLN A 417 -17.34 -16.38 -11.65
N GLU A 418 -17.33 -15.86 -10.42
CA GLU A 418 -18.49 -15.23 -9.79
C GLU A 418 -18.46 -13.69 -9.90
N SER A 419 -17.61 -13.13 -10.77
CA SER A 419 -17.46 -11.67 -10.95
C SER A 419 -17.28 -10.95 -9.62
N GLY A 420 -16.30 -11.41 -8.78
CA GLY A 420 -16.00 -10.79 -7.50
C GLY A 420 -15.14 -9.54 -7.69
N TRP A 421 -15.67 -8.38 -7.31
CA TRP A 421 -15.02 -7.07 -7.40
C TRP A 421 -15.14 -6.29 -6.10
N ILE A 422 -14.14 -5.46 -5.81
CA ILE A 422 -14.24 -4.37 -4.84
C ILE A 422 -13.96 -3.08 -5.59
N VAL A 423 -14.82 -2.09 -5.43
CA VAL A 423 -14.71 -0.76 -6.04
C VAL A 423 -14.67 0.27 -4.92
N TRP A 424 -13.61 1.07 -4.85
CA TRP A 424 -13.49 2.24 -3.98
C TRP A 424 -13.72 3.50 -4.77
N LEU A 425 -14.43 4.45 -4.17
CA LEU A 425 -14.84 5.69 -4.77
C LEU A 425 -14.30 6.89 -3.98
N ARG A 426 -13.81 7.91 -4.68
CA ARG A 426 -13.42 9.21 -4.12
C ARG A 426 -14.25 10.33 -4.71
N LEU A 427 -14.66 11.25 -3.87
CA LEU A 427 -15.36 12.46 -4.26
C LEU A 427 -14.49 13.36 -5.13
N GLU A 428 -15.17 14.16 -5.98
CA GLU A 428 -14.50 15.26 -6.65
C GLU A 428 -13.94 16.24 -5.63
N GLN A 429 -12.65 16.54 -5.75
CA GLN A 429 -12.03 17.61 -5.02
C GLN A 429 -11.75 18.78 -5.96
N VAL A 430 -12.46 19.87 -5.75
CA VAL A 430 -12.15 21.12 -6.44
C VAL A 430 -10.85 21.68 -5.86
N HIS A 431 -9.73 21.38 -6.51
CA HIS A 431 -8.43 21.92 -6.12
C HIS A 431 -8.24 23.31 -6.71
N ARG A 432 -7.90 24.27 -5.85
CA ARG A 432 -7.37 25.57 -6.28
C ARG A 432 -5.87 25.51 -6.25
N ILE A 433 -5.25 25.41 -7.41
CA ILE A 433 -3.80 25.46 -7.55
C ILE A 433 -3.41 26.92 -7.67
N ARG A 434 -2.59 27.39 -6.73
CA ARG A 434 -2.02 28.73 -6.78
C ARG A 434 -0.68 28.65 -7.52
N TRP A 435 -0.68 29.13 -8.75
CA TRP A 435 0.54 29.24 -9.54
C TRP A 435 1.25 30.55 -9.24
N GLY A 436 2.57 30.55 -9.13
CA GLY A 436 3.40 31.77 -9.12
C GLY A 436 3.44 32.41 -10.52
N GLY A 437 2.31 32.99 -10.96
CA GLY A 437 2.06 33.49 -12.30
C GLY A 437 1.40 32.46 -13.23
N LYS A 438 0.77 32.92 -14.31
CA LYS A 438 0.10 32.05 -15.29
C LYS A 438 1.11 31.06 -15.89
N PRO A 439 0.86 29.72 -15.90
CA PRO A 439 1.82 28.69 -16.31
C PRO A 439 2.03 28.63 -17.84
N GLU A 440 1.99 29.74 -18.53
CA GLU A 440 2.21 29.83 -19.97
C GLU A 440 3.55 30.48 -20.27
N LYS A 441 4.34 29.90 -21.16
CA LYS A 441 5.56 30.53 -21.69
C LYS A 441 5.17 31.58 -22.73
N ILE A 442 5.66 32.78 -22.54
CA ILE A 442 5.43 33.90 -23.51
C ILE A 442 6.52 33.85 -24.56
N VAL A 443 6.12 33.67 -25.82
CA VAL A 443 7.02 33.82 -26.97
C VAL A 443 6.99 35.29 -27.41
N LYS A 444 8.13 36.00 -27.29
CA LYS A 444 8.29 37.32 -27.87
C LYS A 444 9.09 37.23 -29.16
N THR A 445 8.60 37.86 -30.22
CA THR A 445 9.31 37.99 -31.50
C THR A 445 10.18 39.25 -31.45
N GLY A 446 11.49 39.07 -31.45
CA GLY A 446 12.48 40.14 -31.51
C GLY A 446 13.20 40.20 -32.86
N PRO A 447 14.18 41.11 -33.03
CA PRO A 447 14.94 41.22 -34.28
C PRO A 447 15.69 39.98 -34.73
N SER A 448 15.95 39.05 -33.79
CA SER A 448 16.63 37.77 -34.01
C SER A 448 15.66 36.58 -34.12
N GLY A 449 14.36 36.82 -34.31
CA GLY A 449 13.33 35.79 -34.37
C GLY A 449 12.51 35.62 -33.08
N ALA A 450 11.66 34.60 -33.05
CA ALA A 450 10.87 34.25 -31.88
C ALA A 450 11.76 33.65 -30.79
N ARG A 451 11.75 34.23 -29.57
CA ARG A 451 12.48 33.68 -28.41
C ARG A 451 11.52 33.44 -27.25
N LEU A 452 11.81 32.42 -26.46
CA LEU A 452 11.21 32.25 -25.17
C LEU A 452 11.64 33.36 -24.23
N THR A 453 10.68 34.03 -23.60
CA THR A 453 10.95 34.94 -22.49
C THR A 453 10.47 34.29 -21.21
N PRO A 454 11.21 34.48 -20.09
CA PRO A 454 10.71 34.07 -18.79
C PRO A 454 9.40 34.81 -18.50
N ARG A 455 8.61 34.25 -17.60
CA ARG A 455 7.36 34.87 -17.17
C ARG A 455 7.62 36.28 -16.66
N GLY A 456 6.80 37.22 -17.10
CA GLY A 456 6.93 38.63 -16.72
C GLY A 456 6.16 39.02 -15.46
N SER A 457 5.29 38.12 -14.97
CA SER A 457 4.52 38.34 -13.74
C SER A 457 4.54 37.06 -12.90
N PHE A 458 4.73 37.21 -11.61
CA PHE A 458 4.69 36.20 -10.58
C PHE A 458 3.52 36.40 -9.60
N GLU A 459 2.59 37.27 -9.93
CA GLU A 459 1.34 37.42 -9.19
C GLU A 459 0.60 36.09 -9.16
N ALA A 460 0.07 35.72 -7.98
CA ALA A 460 -0.61 34.44 -7.79
C ALA A 460 -1.80 34.29 -8.75
N TRP A 461 -1.77 33.26 -9.57
CA TRP A 461 -2.86 32.89 -10.48
C TRP A 461 -3.51 31.61 -9.98
N GLU A 462 -4.84 31.63 -9.81
CA GLU A 462 -5.57 30.47 -9.32
C GLU A 462 -6.16 29.66 -10.49
N GLU A 463 -5.79 28.38 -10.54
CA GLU A 463 -6.40 27.40 -11.41
C GLU A 463 -7.38 26.56 -10.60
N VAL A 464 -8.63 26.52 -11.08
CA VAL A 464 -9.65 25.65 -10.47
C VAL A 464 -9.71 24.36 -11.27
N VAL A 465 -9.13 23.30 -10.72
CA VAL A 465 -9.17 21.97 -11.31
C VAL A 465 -10.44 21.28 -10.86
N ARG A 466 -11.27 20.88 -11.83
CA ARG A 466 -12.50 20.11 -11.63
C ARG A 466 -12.41 18.75 -12.32
N GLY A 467 -13.29 17.82 -11.97
CA GLY A 467 -13.34 16.48 -12.58
C GLY A 467 -12.23 15.56 -12.11
N ARG A 468 -11.60 15.87 -10.96
CA ARG A 468 -10.58 15.04 -10.34
C ARG A 468 -10.84 14.80 -8.86
N SER A 469 -10.43 13.65 -8.38
CA SER A 469 -10.33 13.34 -6.96
C SER A 469 -8.91 13.51 -6.45
N MET A 470 -8.69 13.25 -5.16
CA MET A 470 -7.34 12.94 -4.68
C MET A 470 -6.74 11.78 -5.48
N PRO A 471 -5.49 11.88 -5.97
CA PRO A 471 -4.86 10.78 -6.68
C PRO A 471 -4.64 9.57 -5.77
N TRP A 472 -4.74 8.37 -6.35
CA TRP A 472 -4.38 7.13 -5.67
C TRP A 472 -2.86 7.02 -5.54
N THR A 473 -2.39 6.87 -4.32
CA THR A 473 -0.94 6.79 -4.05
C THR A 473 -0.39 5.38 -4.32
N GLY A 474 0.94 5.24 -4.47
CA GLY A 474 1.58 3.94 -4.57
C GLY A 474 1.32 3.03 -3.35
N ILE A 475 1.08 3.61 -2.17
CA ILE A 475 0.67 2.89 -0.96
C ILE A 475 -0.75 2.32 -1.14
N ASP A 476 -1.70 3.13 -1.62
CA ASP A 476 -3.08 2.69 -1.86
C ASP A 476 -3.11 1.51 -2.85
N LEU A 477 -2.35 1.61 -3.94
CA LEU A 477 -2.22 0.53 -4.93
C LEU A 477 -1.64 -0.75 -4.33
N SER A 478 -0.60 -0.62 -3.51
CA SER A 478 0.04 -1.77 -2.84
C SER A 478 -0.91 -2.46 -1.86
N VAL A 479 -1.70 -1.70 -1.09
CA VAL A 479 -2.71 -2.24 -0.16
C VAL A 479 -3.82 -2.95 -0.92
N ALA A 480 -4.33 -2.34 -2.01
CA ALA A 480 -5.37 -2.92 -2.83
C ALA A 480 -4.93 -4.23 -3.51
N ASP A 481 -3.72 -4.27 -4.10
CA ASP A 481 -3.20 -5.48 -4.75
C ASP A 481 -2.90 -6.60 -3.76
N LYS A 482 -2.39 -6.27 -2.57
CA LYS A 482 -2.20 -7.25 -1.49
C LYS A 482 -3.55 -7.84 -1.05
N LEU A 483 -4.58 -7.00 -0.84
CA LEU A 483 -5.92 -7.47 -0.51
C LEU A 483 -6.47 -8.40 -1.60
N ARG A 484 -6.32 -8.00 -2.87
CA ARG A 484 -6.71 -8.81 -4.02
C ARG A 484 -6.09 -10.21 -3.95
N THR A 485 -4.79 -10.27 -3.76
CA THR A 485 -4.03 -11.54 -3.71
C THR A 485 -4.53 -12.44 -2.58
N GLU A 486 -4.72 -11.90 -1.39
CA GLU A 486 -5.19 -12.65 -0.23
C GLU A 486 -6.66 -13.11 -0.37
N LEU A 487 -7.53 -12.31 -1.02
CA LEU A 487 -8.90 -12.71 -1.32
C LEU A 487 -8.97 -13.80 -2.39
N VAL A 488 -8.13 -13.71 -3.44
CA VAL A 488 -8.01 -14.78 -4.45
C VAL A 488 -7.60 -16.10 -3.79
N GLU A 489 -6.61 -16.08 -2.91
CA GLU A 489 -6.16 -17.26 -2.17
C GLU A 489 -7.27 -17.81 -1.28
N LEU A 490 -8.01 -16.95 -0.58
CA LEU A 490 -9.16 -17.36 0.24
C LEU A 490 -10.23 -18.06 -0.60
N CYS A 491 -10.59 -17.49 -1.75
CA CYS A 491 -11.59 -18.06 -2.66
C CYS A 491 -11.13 -19.43 -3.21
N LEU A 492 -9.86 -19.55 -3.61
CA LEU A 492 -9.29 -20.83 -4.10
C LEU A 492 -9.29 -21.90 -3.02
N ASN A 493 -8.94 -21.56 -1.78
CA ASN A 493 -8.94 -22.47 -0.66
C ASN A 493 -10.36 -22.99 -0.37
N ARG A 494 -11.37 -22.11 -0.34
CA ARG A 494 -12.78 -22.49 -0.18
C ARG A 494 -13.26 -23.41 -1.29
N ALA A 495 -12.97 -23.07 -2.54
CA ALA A 495 -13.32 -23.91 -3.69
C ALA A 495 -12.68 -25.30 -3.58
N GLY A 496 -11.43 -25.38 -3.16
CA GLY A 496 -10.71 -26.63 -2.93
C GLY A 496 -11.31 -27.46 -1.78
N GLU A 497 -11.79 -26.84 -0.72
CA GLU A 497 -12.49 -27.54 0.37
C GLU A 497 -13.83 -28.10 -0.07
N ILE A 498 -14.62 -27.31 -0.82
CA ILE A 498 -15.90 -27.77 -1.39
C ILE A 498 -15.69 -28.96 -2.33
N ASP A 499 -14.68 -28.91 -3.21
CA ASP A 499 -14.38 -30.00 -4.14
C ASP A 499 -13.93 -31.28 -3.40
N ARG A 500 -13.04 -31.14 -2.41
CA ARG A 500 -12.64 -32.32 -1.56
C ARG A 500 -13.83 -32.92 -0.84
N MET A 501 -14.75 -32.10 -0.34
CA MET A 501 -15.95 -32.58 0.33
C MET A 501 -16.90 -33.28 -0.66
N ARG A 502 -17.08 -32.69 -1.86
CA ARG A 502 -17.84 -33.29 -2.94
C ARG A 502 -17.28 -34.68 -3.35
N GLN A 503 -15.96 -34.82 -3.48
CA GLN A 503 -15.28 -36.06 -3.80
C GLN A 503 -15.48 -37.12 -2.69
N ARG A 504 -15.38 -36.70 -1.41
CA ARG A 504 -15.66 -37.61 -0.26
C ARG A 504 -17.10 -38.08 -0.28
N LEU A 505 -18.08 -37.20 -0.55
CA LEU A 505 -19.49 -37.52 -0.73
C LEU A 505 -19.67 -38.62 -1.78
N ILE A 506 -19.13 -38.42 -2.98
CA ILE A 506 -19.27 -39.40 -4.07
C ILE A 506 -18.66 -40.75 -3.70
N ALA A 507 -17.51 -40.77 -3.03
CA ALA A 507 -16.85 -42.04 -2.63
C ALA A 507 -17.64 -42.78 -1.58
N VAL A 508 -18.16 -42.14 -0.53
CA VAL A 508 -18.97 -42.72 0.51
C VAL A 508 -20.32 -43.25 -0.04
N LEU A 509 -20.95 -42.42 -0.89
CA LEU A 509 -22.20 -42.80 -1.58
C LEU A 509 -22.04 -44.03 -2.44
N GLY A 510 -20.95 -44.13 -3.20
CA GLY A 510 -20.69 -45.27 -4.07
C GLY A 510 -20.62 -46.60 -3.29
N HIS A 511 -20.06 -46.59 -2.09
CA HIS A 511 -19.94 -47.77 -1.23
C HIS A 511 -21.26 -48.09 -0.51
N ASP A 512 -21.87 -47.10 0.16
CA ASP A 512 -23.00 -47.35 1.07
C ASP A 512 -24.34 -47.57 0.37
N LEU A 513 -24.48 -47.10 -0.88
CA LEU A 513 -25.61 -47.46 -1.74
C LEU A 513 -25.43 -48.83 -2.42
N ARG A 514 -24.18 -49.22 -2.77
CA ARG A 514 -23.92 -50.51 -3.42
C ARG A 514 -24.25 -51.69 -2.50
N ASN A 515 -23.99 -51.57 -1.18
CA ASN A 515 -24.20 -52.61 -0.21
C ASN A 515 -25.70 -53.05 -0.09
N PRO A 516 -26.68 -52.13 0.19
CA PRO A 516 -28.09 -52.50 0.24
C PRO A 516 -28.64 -52.93 -1.13
N LEU A 517 -28.12 -52.35 -2.23
CA LEU A 517 -28.52 -52.77 -3.58
C LEU A 517 -28.08 -54.19 -3.87
N GLN A 518 -26.86 -54.59 -3.47
CA GLN A 518 -26.41 -55.98 -3.56
C GLN A 518 -27.26 -56.93 -2.71
N SER A 519 -27.65 -56.51 -1.48
CA SER A 519 -28.54 -57.31 -0.62
C SER A 519 -29.90 -57.47 -1.23
N ILE A 520 -30.49 -56.44 -1.83
CA ILE A 520 -31.75 -56.52 -2.58
C ILE A 520 -31.63 -57.51 -3.78
N SER A 521 -30.57 -57.26 -4.60
CA SER A 521 -30.34 -58.09 -5.78
C SER A 521 -30.13 -59.59 -5.44
N MET A 522 -29.39 -59.84 -4.36
CA MET A 522 -29.15 -61.22 -3.89
C MET A 522 -30.42 -61.86 -3.32
N ALA A 523 -31.20 -61.14 -2.50
CA ALA A 523 -32.47 -61.59 -1.98
C ALA A 523 -33.50 -61.78 -3.11
N ALA A 524 -33.56 -60.90 -4.10
CA ALA A 524 -34.43 -61.07 -5.26
C ALA A 524 -34.05 -62.25 -6.15
N ALA A 525 -32.74 -62.52 -6.33
CA ALA A 525 -32.25 -63.67 -7.09
C ALA A 525 -32.53 -65.04 -6.38
N MET A 526 -32.67 -65.04 -5.06
CA MET A 526 -32.98 -66.21 -4.27
C MET A 526 -34.49 -66.47 -4.10
N LEU A 527 -35.36 -65.53 -4.54
CA LEU A 527 -36.81 -65.76 -4.53
C LEU A 527 -37.15 -66.90 -5.44
N SER A 528 -37.61 -68.02 -4.81
CA SER A 528 -38.08 -69.23 -5.49
C SER A 528 -39.56 -69.49 -5.18
N SER A 529 -40.16 -70.45 -5.81
CA SER A 529 -41.58 -70.74 -5.67
C SER A 529 -42.02 -71.44 -4.36
N SER A 530 -41.15 -71.60 -3.33
CA SER A 530 -41.47 -72.20 -2.01
C SER A 530 -41.76 -71.10 -0.95
N ASP A 531 -42.91 -71.19 -0.27
CA ASP A 531 -43.55 -70.12 0.50
C ASP A 531 -42.81 -69.70 1.80
N VAL A 532 -42.10 -70.56 2.50
CA VAL A 532 -41.52 -70.21 3.82
C VAL A 532 -40.25 -69.40 3.71
N ARG A 533 -39.42 -69.62 2.73
CA ARG A 533 -38.16 -68.87 2.50
C ARG A 533 -38.35 -67.45 1.90
N ASN A 534 -39.50 -67.30 1.25
CA ASN A 534 -39.86 -66.03 0.61
C ASN A 534 -40.17 -64.86 1.59
N ALA A 535 -40.66 -65.20 2.81
CA ALA A 535 -40.96 -64.24 3.83
C ALA A 535 -39.68 -63.52 4.35
N GLU A 536 -38.60 -64.27 4.64
CA GLU A 536 -37.32 -63.76 5.08
C GLU A 536 -36.64 -62.87 3.99
N LEU A 537 -36.69 -63.34 2.73
CA LEU A 537 -36.13 -62.61 1.59
C LEU A 537 -36.89 -61.31 1.33
N ARG A 538 -38.21 -61.24 1.47
CA ARG A 538 -39.02 -60.03 1.40
C ARG A 538 -38.67 -59.09 2.51
N GLN A 539 -38.45 -59.55 3.72
CA GLN A 539 -38.04 -58.76 4.86
C GLN A 539 -36.66 -58.12 4.62
N HIS A 540 -35.72 -58.88 4.04
CA HIS A 540 -34.39 -58.31 3.66
C HIS A 540 -34.49 -57.29 2.57
N ILE A 541 -35.32 -57.47 1.57
CA ILE A 541 -35.55 -56.46 0.51
C ILE A 541 -36.16 -55.21 1.10
N THR A 542 -37.20 -55.33 1.92
CA THR A 542 -37.86 -54.13 2.57
C THR A 542 -36.90 -53.41 3.47
N TYR A 543 -36.10 -54.09 4.29
CA TYR A 543 -35.11 -53.49 5.16
C TYR A 543 -34.04 -52.75 4.37
N SER A 544 -33.53 -53.33 3.30
CA SER A 544 -32.51 -52.71 2.45
C SER A 544 -33.05 -51.51 1.68
N SER A 545 -34.32 -51.57 1.20
CA SER A 545 -35.00 -50.44 0.58
C SER A 545 -35.18 -49.25 1.55
N SER A 546 -35.69 -49.50 2.75
CA SER A 546 -35.89 -48.47 3.78
C SER A 546 -34.56 -47.84 4.24
N ARG A 547 -33.48 -48.64 4.23
CA ARG A 547 -32.13 -48.14 4.49
C ARG A 547 -31.67 -47.20 3.38
N MET A 548 -31.89 -47.52 2.10
CA MET A 548 -31.54 -46.65 0.98
C MET A 548 -32.34 -45.35 0.99
N GLU A 549 -33.66 -45.40 1.28
CA GLU A 549 -34.48 -44.17 1.40
C GLU A 549 -33.95 -43.23 2.48
N ARG A 550 -33.54 -43.73 3.63
CA ARG A 550 -32.92 -42.94 4.71
C ARG A 550 -31.60 -42.34 4.26
N LEU A 551 -30.73 -43.08 3.59
CA LEU A 551 -29.45 -42.60 3.07
C LEU A 551 -29.67 -41.46 2.05
N ILE A 552 -30.62 -41.66 1.12
CA ILE A 552 -30.95 -40.65 0.11
C ILE A 552 -31.47 -39.36 0.78
N SER A 553 -32.37 -39.48 1.77
CA SER A 553 -32.90 -38.32 2.51
C SER A 553 -31.81 -37.56 3.23
N GLN A 554 -30.88 -38.24 3.92
CA GLN A 554 -29.75 -37.62 4.59
C GLN A 554 -28.83 -36.88 3.61
N ILE A 555 -28.62 -37.36 2.41
CA ILE A 555 -27.81 -36.75 1.36
C ILE A 555 -28.47 -35.50 0.84
N LEU A 556 -29.76 -35.53 0.56
CA LEU A 556 -30.53 -34.37 0.09
C LEU A 556 -30.54 -33.27 1.15
N GLU A 557 -30.69 -33.63 2.43
CA GLU A 557 -30.56 -32.64 3.53
C GLU A 557 -29.18 -32.02 3.60
N MET A 558 -28.15 -32.85 3.52
CA MET A 558 -26.77 -32.36 3.53
C MET A 558 -26.46 -31.46 2.32
N SER A 559 -26.90 -31.85 1.11
CA SER A 559 -26.73 -31.02 -0.10
C SER A 559 -27.37 -29.64 0.04
N ARG A 560 -28.55 -29.58 0.69
CA ARG A 560 -29.22 -28.30 0.99
C ARG A 560 -28.43 -27.44 1.99
N LEU A 561 -27.90 -28.05 3.05
CA LEU A 561 -27.06 -27.36 4.03
C LEU A 561 -25.79 -26.78 3.39
N GLN A 562 -25.16 -27.53 2.48
CA GLN A 562 -23.94 -27.09 1.78
C GLN A 562 -24.16 -26.03 0.72
N SER A 563 -25.36 -25.95 0.11
CA SER A 563 -25.68 -24.92 -0.87
C SER A 563 -25.96 -23.55 -0.26
N GLY A 564 -25.75 -23.36 1.06
CA GLY A 564 -25.99 -22.11 1.76
C GLY A 564 -27.48 -21.81 1.98
N ALA A 565 -28.39 -22.71 1.60
CA ALA A 565 -29.84 -22.57 1.79
C ALA A 565 -30.27 -22.68 3.26
N GLY A 566 -29.36 -23.11 4.15
CA GLY A 566 -29.61 -23.29 5.59
C GLY A 566 -30.63 -24.41 5.89
N MET A 567 -30.83 -24.68 7.19
CA MET A 567 -31.89 -25.58 7.65
C MET A 567 -33.20 -24.81 7.82
N THR A 568 -34.20 -25.18 7.04
CA THR A 568 -35.53 -24.57 7.20
C THR A 568 -36.30 -25.30 8.29
N VAL A 569 -36.66 -24.60 9.36
CA VAL A 569 -37.51 -25.10 10.45
C VAL A 569 -38.80 -24.28 10.53
N LYS A 570 -39.88 -24.87 11.02
CA LYS A 570 -41.17 -24.21 11.28
C LYS A 570 -41.51 -24.29 12.75
N PRO A 571 -40.89 -23.42 13.60
CA PRO A 571 -41.10 -23.49 15.03
C PRO A 571 -42.56 -23.22 15.40
N VAL A 572 -43.13 -24.11 16.21
CA VAL A 572 -44.46 -23.97 16.82
C VAL A 572 -44.34 -24.17 18.32
N ALA A 573 -45.34 -23.72 19.07
CA ALA A 573 -45.43 -24.05 20.48
C ALA A 573 -45.63 -25.56 20.65
N ALA A 574 -44.65 -26.26 21.25
CA ALA A 574 -44.68 -27.69 21.43
C ALA A 574 -44.33 -28.09 22.85
N GLU A 575 -45.02 -29.11 23.37
CA GLU A 575 -44.74 -29.72 24.65
C GLU A 575 -43.65 -30.80 24.50
N LEU A 576 -42.43 -30.44 24.85
CA LEU A 576 -41.27 -31.34 24.71
C LEU A 576 -41.40 -32.57 25.57
N SER A 577 -42.00 -32.48 26.76
CA SER A 577 -42.22 -33.60 27.68
C SER A 577 -43.02 -34.73 27.01
N ARG A 578 -44.01 -34.40 26.23
CA ARG A 578 -44.83 -35.32 25.47
C ARG A 578 -44.04 -35.88 24.27
N LEU A 579 -43.43 -35.02 23.47
CA LEU A 579 -42.67 -35.46 22.30
C LEU A 579 -41.54 -36.43 22.64
N VAL A 580 -40.82 -36.17 23.75
CA VAL A 580 -39.74 -37.05 24.20
C VAL A 580 -40.28 -38.38 24.73
N ARG A 581 -41.42 -38.40 25.49
CA ARG A 581 -42.04 -39.65 25.90
C ARG A 581 -42.52 -40.52 24.76
N ASP A 582 -43.17 -39.89 23.77
CA ASP A 582 -43.70 -40.58 22.59
C ASP A 582 -42.57 -41.29 21.80
N ILE A 583 -41.46 -40.60 21.54
CA ILE A 583 -40.32 -41.17 20.77
C ILE A 583 -39.54 -42.22 21.61
N VAL A 584 -39.46 -42.06 22.92
CA VAL A 584 -38.87 -43.07 23.80
C VAL A 584 -39.71 -44.33 23.81
N GLN A 585 -41.04 -44.24 23.94
CA GLN A 585 -41.95 -45.35 23.87
C GLN A 585 -41.90 -46.08 22.50
N GLU A 586 -41.85 -45.34 21.42
CA GLU A 586 -41.67 -45.89 20.07
C GLU A 586 -40.35 -46.66 19.95
N THR A 587 -39.28 -46.09 20.51
CA THR A 587 -37.94 -46.70 20.49
C THR A 587 -37.90 -48.01 21.33
N ASP A 588 -38.54 -48.01 22.49
CA ASP A 588 -38.61 -49.19 23.38
C ASP A 588 -39.38 -50.32 22.72
N VAL A 589 -40.50 -50.04 22.06
CA VAL A 589 -41.26 -51.00 21.29
C VAL A 589 -40.47 -51.54 20.08
N ALA A 590 -39.76 -50.71 19.39
CA ALA A 590 -38.99 -51.05 18.21
C ALA A 590 -37.74 -51.90 18.54
N TYR A 591 -37.18 -51.72 19.74
CA TYR A 591 -35.93 -52.35 20.18
C TYR A 591 -36.05 -52.97 21.58
N PRO A 592 -36.77 -54.11 21.78
CA PRO A 592 -37.06 -54.72 23.10
C PRO A 592 -35.82 -55.09 23.92
N GLY A 593 -34.62 -55.02 23.34
CA GLY A 593 -33.35 -55.34 24.02
C GLY A 593 -32.60 -54.11 24.52
N LEU A 594 -33.12 -52.89 24.29
CA LEU A 594 -32.55 -51.63 24.76
C LEU A 594 -33.29 -51.22 26.04
N SER A 595 -32.58 -51.16 27.17
CA SER A 595 -33.15 -50.62 28.42
C SER A 595 -33.07 -49.09 28.39
N ILE A 596 -34.20 -48.39 28.46
CA ILE A 596 -34.25 -46.92 28.52
C ILE A 596 -34.84 -46.49 29.86
N GLU A 597 -34.08 -45.74 30.61
CA GLU A 597 -34.53 -45.07 31.85
C GLU A 597 -34.86 -43.62 31.55
N THR A 598 -35.95 -43.08 32.13
CA THR A 598 -36.39 -41.71 31.80
C THR A 598 -36.56 -40.87 33.07
N ALA A 599 -36.10 -39.62 32.99
CA ALA A 599 -36.33 -38.58 34.00
C ALA A 599 -36.81 -37.29 33.28
N ILE A 600 -38.12 -37.30 32.96
CA ILE A 600 -38.73 -36.25 32.11
C ILE A 600 -39.58 -35.33 33.00
N GLU A 601 -39.18 -34.07 33.10
CA GLU A 601 -39.93 -33.00 33.76
C GLU A 601 -41.21 -32.71 32.97
N GLU A 602 -42.33 -32.50 33.70
CA GLU A 602 -43.66 -32.25 33.13
C GLU A 602 -43.75 -30.80 32.60
N ASP A 603 -44.61 -30.60 31.58
CA ASP A 603 -45.00 -29.30 31.02
C ASP A 603 -43.84 -28.45 30.47
N VAL A 604 -42.77 -29.05 29.99
CA VAL A 604 -41.68 -28.32 29.36
C VAL A 604 -42.12 -27.85 27.97
N GLN A 605 -42.37 -26.55 27.80
CA GLN A 605 -42.86 -25.94 26.57
C GLN A 605 -41.73 -25.18 25.85
N ALA A 606 -41.55 -25.39 24.54
CA ALA A 606 -40.55 -24.70 23.72
C ALA A 606 -41.08 -24.34 22.32
N GLN A 607 -40.43 -23.42 21.66
CA GLN A 607 -40.68 -23.06 20.26
C GLN A 607 -39.79 -23.92 19.36
N VAL A 608 -40.33 -25.06 18.91
CA VAL A 608 -39.59 -26.00 18.03
C VAL A 608 -40.48 -26.47 16.87
N ASP A 609 -39.83 -26.93 15.80
CA ASP A 609 -40.44 -27.74 14.76
C ASP A 609 -40.50 -29.18 15.28
N PRO A 610 -41.71 -29.77 15.60
CA PRO A 610 -41.83 -31.08 16.26
C PRO A 610 -41.17 -32.18 15.46
N ASP A 611 -41.33 -32.21 14.13
CA ASP A 611 -40.80 -33.28 13.29
C ASP A 611 -39.27 -33.22 13.26
N ARG A 612 -38.72 -32.06 13.17
CA ARG A 612 -37.26 -31.83 13.21
C ARG A 612 -36.66 -32.12 14.58
N TYR A 613 -37.34 -31.71 15.65
CA TYR A 613 -36.90 -32.05 17.01
C TYR A 613 -36.92 -33.54 17.29
N LEU A 614 -37.96 -34.23 16.86
CA LEU A 614 -38.03 -35.70 16.95
C LEU A 614 -36.93 -36.40 16.14
N GLN A 615 -36.59 -35.86 14.98
CA GLN A 615 -35.43 -36.32 14.18
C GLN A 615 -34.11 -36.26 14.95
N VAL A 616 -33.87 -35.17 15.70
CA VAL A 616 -32.70 -35.05 16.58
C VAL A 616 -32.70 -36.11 17.68
N VAL A 617 -33.83 -36.23 18.39
CA VAL A 617 -33.96 -37.17 19.50
C VAL A 617 -33.76 -38.63 19.01
N ALA A 618 -34.43 -39.00 17.91
CA ALA A 618 -34.28 -40.32 17.30
C ALA A 618 -32.82 -40.61 16.88
N ASN A 619 -32.14 -39.64 16.34
CA ASN A 619 -30.72 -39.78 15.96
C ASN A 619 -29.82 -39.98 17.16
N LEU A 620 -29.99 -39.23 18.25
CA LEU A 620 -29.22 -39.38 19.48
C LEU A 620 -29.51 -40.72 20.19
N LEU A 621 -30.77 -41.18 20.26
CA LEU A 621 -31.14 -42.50 20.77
C LEU A 621 -30.53 -43.63 19.94
N SER A 622 -30.54 -43.49 18.60
CA SER A 622 -29.89 -44.43 17.71
C SER A 622 -28.37 -44.48 17.93
N ASN A 623 -27.73 -43.36 18.17
CA ASN A 623 -26.30 -43.30 18.50
C ASN A 623 -26.01 -43.98 19.84
N ALA A 624 -26.81 -43.70 20.88
CA ALA A 624 -26.67 -44.33 22.19
C ALA A 624 -26.81 -45.87 22.11
N ARG A 625 -27.74 -46.37 21.30
CA ARG A 625 -27.91 -47.78 21.04
C ARG A 625 -26.73 -48.44 20.31
N HIS A 626 -26.17 -47.77 19.33
CA HIS A 626 -25.10 -48.33 18.48
C HIS A 626 -23.72 -48.27 19.14
N HIS A 627 -23.47 -47.24 19.92
CA HIS A 627 -22.17 -46.95 20.54
C HIS A 627 -22.14 -47.23 22.04
N GLY A 628 -23.31 -47.41 22.67
CA GLY A 628 -23.41 -47.78 24.08
C GLY A 628 -22.94 -49.19 24.36
N ARG A 629 -22.59 -49.49 25.62
CA ARG A 629 -22.24 -50.84 26.10
C ARG A 629 -23.47 -51.73 26.12
N PRO A 630 -23.42 -52.92 25.51
CA PRO A 630 -24.55 -53.86 25.53
C PRO A 630 -25.00 -54.23 26.95
N GLY A 631 -26.32 -54.20 27.18
CA GLY A 631 -26.91 -54.53 28.48
C GLY A 631 -26.85 -53.45 29.54
N ARG A 632 -26.38 -52.25 29.18
CA ARG A 632 -26.45 -51.08 30.04
C ARG A 632 -27.59 -50.15 29.61
N PRO A 633 -28.30 -49.51 30.56
CA PRO A 633 -29.40 -48.62 30.24
C PRO A 633 -28.94 -47.33 29.56
N VAL A 634 -29.78 -46.77 28.69
CA VAL A 634 -29.67 -45.41 28.17
C VAL A 634 -30.56 -44.51 29.05
N LEU A 635 -30.01 -43.48 29.63
CA LEU A 635 -30.76 -42.53 30.45
C LEU A 635 -31.17 -41.32 29.60
N VAL A 636 -32.46 -40.97 29.61
CA VAL A 636 -33.03 -39.82 28.92
C VAL A 636 -33.57 -38.84 29.97
N GLU A 637 -32.95 -37.69 30.09
CA GLU A 637 -33.35 -36.63 31.02
C GLU A 637 -33.84 -35.41 30.27
N LEU A 638 -35.02 -34.88 30.63
CA LEU A 638 -35.53 -33.61 30.17
C LEU A 638 -35.81 -32.70 31.35
N ARG A 639 -35.21 -31.52 31.40
CA ARG A 639 -35.42 -30.54 32.50
C ARG A 639 -35.34 -29.11 31.98
N ARG A 640 -35.91 -28.17 32.75
CA ARG A 640 -35.70 -26.73 32.53
C ARG A 640 -34.41 -26.31 33.17
N GLN A 641 -33.62 -25.53 32.45
CA GLN A 641 -32.36 -24.95 32.88
C GLN A 641 -32.32 -23.46 32.58
N GLY A 642 -32.80 -22.60 33.52
CA GLY A 642 -32.99 -21.20 33.26
C GLY A 642 -34.01 -20.95 32.13
N GLU A 643 -33.65 -20.24 31.09
CA GLU A 643 -34.49 -19.97 29.90
C GLU A 643 -34.44 -21.05 28.82
N LEU A 644 -33.76 -22.16 29.10
CA LEU A 644 -33.56 -23.26 28.13
C LEU A 644 -34.22 -24.56 28.61
N ALA A 645 -34.72 -25.33 27.67
CA ALA A 645 -35.00 -26.75 27.86
C ALA A 645 -33.73 -27.54 27.55
N ARG A 646 -33.27 -28.37 28.50
CA ARG A 646 -32.14 -29.30 28.33
C ARG A 646 -32.65 -30.72 28.24
N LEU A 647 -32.45 -31.36 27.09
CA LEU A 647 -32.64 -32.80 26.87
C LEU A 647 -31.27 -33.45 26.85
N SER A 648 -30.99 -34.37 27.77
CA SER A 648 -29.73 -35.10 27.84
C SER A 648 -29.97 -36.60 27.57
N ILE A 649 -29.18 -37.19 26.70
CA ILE A 649 -29.18 -38.64 26.43
C ILE A 649 -27.80 -39.16 26.82
N LEU A 650 -27.77 -40.02 27.84
CA LEU A 650 -26.57 -40.53 28.47
C LEU A 650 -26.47 -42.07 28.24
N ASN A 651 -25.28 -42.50 27.90
CA ASN A 651 -25.00 -43.94 27.78
C ASN A 651 -23.56 -44.28 28.20
N GLU A 652 -23.34 -45.47 28.75
CA GLU A 652 -21.99 -45.97 28.99
C GLU A 652 -21.33 -46.32 27.64
N ALA A 653 -20.13 -45.79 27.40
CA ALA A 653 -19.36 -46.04 26.17
C ALA A 653 -17.85 -46.04 26.44
N GLU A 654 -17.07 -46.47 25.47
CA GLU A 654 -15.61 -46.32 25.53
C GLU A 654 -15.23 -44.83 25.48
N ALA A 655 -14.23 -44.46 26.26
CA ALA A 655 -13.76 -43.06 26.30
C ALA A 655 -13.26 -42.60 24.90
N LEU A 656 -13.72 -41.43 24.48
CA LEU A 656 -13.26 -40.75 23.29
C LEU A 656 -12.07 -39.84 23.64
N ASP A 657 -11.06 -39.78 22.79
CA ASP A 657 -9.97 -38.82 22.97
C ASP A 657 -10.42 -37.37 22.60
N GLU A 658 -9.68 -36.37 23.06
CA GLU A 658 -10.02 -34.95 22.80
C GLU A 658 -10.15 -34.63 21.31
N ALA A 659 -9.33 -35.23 20.47
CA ALA A 659 -9.36 -35.02 19.02
C ALA A 659 -10.65 -35.58 18.40
N ARG A 660 -11.19 -36.68 18.94
CA ARG A 660 -12.47 -37.27 18.52
C ARG A 660 -13.66 -36.45 19.00
N LEU A 661 -13.62 -35.99 20.25
CA LEU A 661 -14.67 -35.12 20.80
C LEU A 661 -14.84 -33.86 19.97
N GLY A 662 -13.73 -33.21 19.58
CA GLY A 662 -13.75 -32.00 18.76
C GLY A 662 -14.30 -32.20 17.33
N ASN A 663 -14.27 -33.43 16.84
CA ASN A 663 -14.66 -33.75 15.45
C ASN A 663 -16.00 -34.52 15.33
N LEU A 664 -16.75 -34.75 16.42
CA LEU A 664 -17.97 -35.56 16.43
C LEU A 664 -19.08 -35.00 15.50
N PHE A 665 -19.11 -33.71 15.33
CA PHE A 665 -20.10 -33.03 14.49
C PHE A 665 -19.60 -32.77 13.06
N GLU A 666 -18.35 -33.15 12.72
CA GLU A 666 -17.89 -33.04 11.34
C GLU A 666 -18.48 -34.15 10.47
N PRO A 667 -19.03 -33.81 9.30
CA PRO A 667 -19.65 -34.80 8.43
C PRO A 667 -18.65 -35.82 7.89
N PHE A 668 -19.09 -37.07 7.72
CA PHE A 668 -18.32 -38.23 7.17
C PHE A 668 -17.17 -38.74 8.05
N LYS A 669 -16.98 -38.23 9.27
CA LYS A 669 -16.02 -38.83 10.19
C LYS A 669 -16.66 -40.03 10.90
N GLN A 670 -16.16 -41.21 10.57
CA GLN A 670 -16.49 -42.48 11.22
C GLN A 670 -15.25 -43.02 11.92
N ASP A 671 -15.45 -43.78 13.00
CA ASP A 671 -14.38 -44.47 13.70
C ASP A 671 -13.74 -45.55 12.80
N ALA A 672 -12.56 -45.26 12.25
CA ALA A 672 -11.80 -46.24 11.44
C ALA A 672 -11.12 -47.35 12.28
N GLY A 673 -11.19 -47.31 13.63
CA GLY A 673 -10.39 -48.12 14.55
C GLY A 673 -11.15 -49.09 15.48
N GLY A 674 -12.49 -49.01 15.55
CA GLY A 674 -13.27 -49.88 16.44
C GLY A 674 -13.46 -51.30 15.92
N ARG A 675 -13.05 -52.33 16.70
CA ARG A 675 -13.36 -53.75 16.47
C ARG A 675 -14.85 -54.08 16.75
N GLY A 676 -15.77 -53.14 16.49
CA GLY A 676 -17.19 -53.24 16.80
C GLY A 676 -18.05 -53.61 15.58
N ARG A 677 -18.96 -54.55 15.77
CA ARG A 677 -20.02 -54.96 14.86
C ARG A 677 -20.85 -53.75 14.41
N ASN A 678 -20.99 -53.58 13.10
CA ASN A 678 -21.84 -52.64 12.36
C ASN A 678 -21.23 -51.28 11.98
N LYS A 679 -20.51 -51.25 10.86
CA LYS A 679 -20.26 -50.06 10.03
C LYS A 679 -21.57 -49.66 9.32
N SER A 680 -22.54 -49.07 10.01
CA SER A 680 -23.85 -48.80 9.43
C SER A 680 -24.30 -47.36 9.67
N GLY A 681 -23.71 -46.42 8.90
CA GLY A 681 -24.19 -45.03 8.86
C GLY A 681 -23.23 -44.12 8.11
N LEU A 682 -23.68 -43.01 7.53
CA LEU A 682 -22.86 -42.08 6.74
C LEU A 682 -21.99 -41.14 7.60
N GLY A 683 -22.13 -41.17 8.94
CA GLY A 683 -21.47 -40.18 9.82
C GLY A 683 -22.01 -38.75 9.65
N ILE A 684 -23.25 -38.60 9.19
CA ILE A 684 -23.92 -37.33 8.91
C ILE A 684 -24.95 -36.98 9.99
N GLY A 685 -25.39 -37.96 10.78
CA GLY A 685 -26.51 -37.78 11.71
C GLY A 685 -26.27 -36.67 12.74
N LEU A 686 -25.13 -36.66 13.40
CA LEU A 686 -24.81 -35.60 14.40
C LEU A 686 -24.65 -34.21 13.76
N TYR A 687 -24.10 -34.15 12.56
CA TYR A 687 -24.00 -32.87 11.78
C TYR A 687 -25.39 -32.32 11.46
N ILE A 688 -26.33 -33.15 10.98
CA ILE A 688 -27.73 -32.75 10.73
C ILE A 688 -28.42 -32.35 12.04
N SER A 689 -28.21 -33.09 13.14
CA SER A 689 -28.76 -32.77 14.45
C SER A 689 -28.29 -31.38 14.94
N GLN A 690 -27.03 -31.09 14.79
CA GLN A 690 -26.47 -29.78 15.13
C GLN A 690 -27.09 -28.66 14.27
N ALA A 691 -27.22 -28.87 12.96
CA ALA A 691 -27.85 -27.92 12.05
C ALA A 691 -29.32 -27.61 12.42
N ILE A 692 -30.08 -28.69 12.77
CA ILE A 692 -31.46 -28.54 13.23
C ILE A 692 -31.53 -27.74 14.53
N VAL A 693 -30.71 -28.05 15.52
CA VAL A 693 -30.73 -27.40 16.84
C VAL A 693 -30.28 -25.94 16.72
N ASN A 694 -29.26 -25.65 15.92
CA ASN A 694 -28.81 -24.29 15.64
C ASN A 694 -29.92 -23.46 14.96
N ALA A 695 -30.69 -24.09 14.01
CA ALA A 695 -31.82 -23.40 13.37
C ALA A 695 -32.97 -23.07 14.33
N HIS A 696 -33.05 -23.77 15.48
CA HIS A 696 -33.97 -23.44 16.59
C HIS A 696 -33.38 -22.42 17.60
N GLY A 697 -32.22 -21.84 17.32
CA GLY A 697 -31.54 -20.93 18.25
C GLY A 697 -30.93 -21.62 19.47
N GLY A 698 -30.77 -22.94 19.39
CA GLY A 698 -30.23 -23.83 20.44
C GLY A 698 -28.77 -24.21 20.17
N ARG A 699 -28.26 -25.16 20.99
CA ARG A 699 -26.95 -25.80 20.80
C ARG A 699 -26.94 -27.22 21.33
N ILE A 700 -26.00 -28.05 20.80
CA ILE A 700 -25.73 -29.40 21.32
C ILE A 700 -24.40 -29.38 22.06
N GLU A 701 -24.39 -29.90 23.28
CA GLU A 701 -23.20 -30.06 24.14
C GLU A 701 -22.90 -31.57 24.28
N VAL A 702 -21.62 -31.92 24.34
CA VAL A 702 -21.16 -33.29 24.59
C VAL A 702 -20.23 -33.26 25.78
N GLU A 703 -20.54 -34.08 26.78
CA GLU A 703 -19.74 -34.25 27.98
C GLU A 703 -19.37 -35.72 28.17
N GLN A 704 -18.17 -35.98 28.65
CA GLN A 704 -17.70 -37.31 28.96
C GLN A 704 -17.09 -37.33 30.36
N ALA A 705 -17.64 -38.18 31.25
CA ALA A 705 -17.14 -38.40 32.61
C ALA A 705 -17.39 -39.83 33.02
N ASP A 706 -16.46 -40.48 33.72
CA ASP A 706 -16.56 -41.79 34.34
C ASP A 706 -17.06 -42.91 33.40
N GLY A 707 -16.71 -42.85 32.13
CA GLY A 707 -17.13 -43.83 31.11
C GLY A 707 -18.56 -43.64 30.61
N ILE A 708 -19.20 -42.52 30.93
CA ILE A 708 -20.51 -42.10 30.43
C ILE A 708 -20.31 -40.99 29.44
N ILE A 709 -20.95 -41.07 28.27
CA ILE A 709 -21.04 -40.01 27.29
C ILE A 709 -22.47 -39.44 27.36
N SER A 710 -22.57 -38.10 27.48
CA SER A 710 -23.81 -37.35 27.50
C SER A 710 -23.91 -36.42 26.31
N PHE A 711 -24.95 -36.58 25.51
CA PHE A 711 -25.34 -35.59 24.49
C PHE A 711 -26.49 -34.76 25.01
N SER A 712 -26.29 -33.46 25.15
CA SER A 712 -27.30 -32.51 25.67
C SER A 712 -27.74 -31.54 24.59
N VAL A 713 -29.04 -31.50 24.30
CA VAL A 713 -29.70 -30.57 23.39
C VAL A 713 -30.32 -29.44 24.20
N LEU A 714 -29.90 -28.21 23.97
CA LEU A 714 -30.44 -27.02 24.63
C LEU A 714 -31.22 -26.19 23.60
N VAL A 715 -32.50 -25.95 23.85
CA VAL A 715 -33.36 -25.08 23.02
C VAL A 715 -34.08 -24.04 23.90
N PRO A 716 -34.37 -22.85 23.37
CA PRO A 716 -35.08 -21.82 24.14
C PRO A 716 -36.48 -22.28 24.57
N LEU A 717 -36.80 -22.05 25.85
CA LEU A 717 -38.16 -22.20 26.37
C LEU A 717 -39.09 -21.16 25.78
N MET A 718 -40.38 -21.41 25.78
CA MET A 718 -41.34 -20.36 25.55
C MET A 718 -41.25 -19.36 26.70
N PRO A 719 -41.23 -18.03 26.42
CA PRO A 719 -41.36 -17.01 27.47
C PRO A 719 -42.68 -17.30 28.21
N THR A 720 -42.60 -17.41 29.54
CA THR A 720 -43.78 -17.57 30.41
C THR A 720 -44.66 -16.36 30.21
N PRO A 721 -45.98 -16.48 29.95
CA PRO A 721 -46.88 -15.39 29.66
C PRO A 721 -46.94 -14.36 30.79
#